data_18a7d7fbf88ce16732870e8122d7f442
#
_entry.id   18a7d7fbf88ce16732870e8122d7f442
#
_cell.length_a   1.000
_cell.length_b   1.000
_cell.length_c   1.000
_cell.angle_alpha   90.00
_cell.angle_beta   90.00
_cell.angle_gamma   90.00
#
_symmetry.space_group_name_H-M   'P 1'
#
loop_
_entity.id
_entity.type
_entity.pdbx_description
1 polymer ?
#
loop_
_entity_poly.entity_id
_entity_poly.type
_entity_poly.pdbx_seq_one_letter_code
_entity_poly.pdbx_strand_id
1 'polypeptide(L)'
;MIIAHVNNSLTRKRNMLTTMVFNNNSCSSFPINTKSHFLSQQQHHTFLSHIHNHNHNHIYNSTILKYLKHKNQLSNSGTHIFTKHYSKSNPTFPFISSFKKTEAEFEEMTIKATVRVSDGKLMVKDRTILTGVSENVTETSAATTGPVNGVFLGVETEKEESRHVVSLGKLTDVRFMACFRFKLWWMAQKMGENGNEIPLETQFLLVESKSGSSGSHLDDSDIIYTIFLPLVEGSFRACLQGNAVNNNVELCLESGDVDTKTSSFSHALFISSGTDPFATIHNAFATVRNHLKTFRLRHEKKLPGIVDYFGWCTWDAFYQEVTQEGVEDGLXXXXXXKFVIIDDGWQSVAGDNEDASSLQRLTGIKENPKFQNKEDPELGIKSIVDIAKEKHGVKFVYVWHAITGYWGGVRPGLKETEEYGSVMSYPEISKGVRENEPTWKTDPLAVQGLGLVNPKKVFRFYDNLHKYLSLAGIDGVKVDVQCILETLGAGLGGRVEITKQYHQALDASISRNFSDNGCIACMSHNTDALYYSKQTAVVRASDDFYPRDRVSHTIHIASVAYNSIFLGEIMQPDWDMFHSLHPAAEYHASARAISGGPVYVSDKPGNHDFDLLKKMVLPDGSVLRARLPGRPTADCLFNDPARDGVSLLKIWNMNAYGGVLGVYNCQGAAWSATERKNAFHQTDSAAITGYVRGRDVHLISEAVAGDGDWNGDCAFYAHHSGELVVLPHNVTMQLTLKVLEHEVFAVAPVIVLGGGHKFAPIGLVNMFNAGGAVKGLVYEDGVVRLEIKGCGKFGAYCSVRPTRCLLEDRVVDFEYESDSGLLSFAIDYMPEEGHGVHHVQIEL
;
A
#
# COMPACT_ATOMS: atom_id res chain seq x y z
N MET A 1 -7.38 -3.49 -23.81
CA MET A 1 -6.87 -4.20 -24.15
C MET A 1 -6.61 -4.34 -24.29
N ILE A 2 -6.64 -4.17 -23.85
CA ILE A 2 -6.00 -4.70 -23.89
C ILE A 2 -5.84 -4.93 -24.16
N ILE A 3 -5.88 -5.00 -24.12
CA ILE A 3 -5.30 -5.61 -24.30
C ILE A 3 -5.18 -5.67 -24.69
N ALA A 4 -5.21 -5.59 -24.60
CA ALA A 4 -4.70 -6.16 -24.96
C ALA A 4 -4.45 -6.14 -25.28
N HIS A 5 -4.00 -6.17 -25.46
CA HIS A 5 -3.31 -6.67 -25.75
C HIS A 5 -3.04 -6.91 -26.05
N VAL A 6 -3.18 -6.92 -26.01
CA VAL A 6 -2.59 -7.61 -26.33
C VAL A 6 -2.43 -7.75 -26.81
N ASN A 7 -1.96 -7.70 -27.10
CA ASN A 7 -1.43 -8.31 -27.67
C ASN A 7 -1.32 -8.50 -28.17
N ASN A 8 -1.20 -8.65 -28.11
CA ASN A 8 -0.77 -9.28 -28.58
C ASN A 8 -0.71 -9.54 -28.89
N SER A 9 -0.74 -9.53 -28.73
CA SER A 9 -0.42 -10.18 -28.88
C SER A 9 -0.62 -10.26 -28.93
N LEU A 10 -0.49 -10.13 -28.85
CA LEU A 10 -0.29 -10.58 -28.75
C LEU A 10 -0.61 -10.72 -29.10
N THR A 11 -0.80 -10.74 -28.89
CA THR A 11 -0.69 -11.19 -29.04
C THR A 11 -1.00 -11.41 -29.34
N ARG A 12 -0.92 -11.69 -29.30
CA ARG A 12 -0.81 -12.19 -29.38
C ARG A 12 -1.18 -12.24 -29.15
N LYS A 13 -1.29 -11.91 -28.76
CA LYS A 13 -1.28 -12.18 -28.31
C LYS A 13 -1.63 -11.74 -27.99
N ARG A 14 -1.60 -11.48 -28.13
CA ARG A 14 -1.47 -11.38 -27.89
C ARG A 14 -1.88 -11.02 -27.71
N ASN A 15 -2.07 -10.88 -27.48
CA ASN A 15 -2.07 -10.81 -27.29
C ASN A 15 -2.53 -10.20 -27.08
N MET A 16 -2.89 -10.18 -26.81
CA MET A 16 -2.96 -10.11 -26.54
C MET A 16 -3.23 -9.44 -26.38
N LEU A 17 -3.20 -9.08 -26.20
CA LEU A 17 -3.10 -8.86 -25.87
C LEU A 17 -3.22 -7.92 -25.96
N THR A 18 -3.14 -7.55 -25.81
CA THR A 18 -2.84 -7.15 -25.73
C THR A 18 -3.07 -6.18 -25.81
N THR A 19 -3.07 -5.94 -25.75
CA THR A 19 -2.97 -5.53 -25.85
C THR A 19 -3.41 -4.64 -25.89
N MET A 20 -3.46 -4.40 -25.83
CA MET A 20 -3.58 -4.19 -25.90
C MET A 20 -3.97 -3.46 -25.94
N VAL A 21 -3.91 -3.15 -26.01
CA VAL A 21 -3.92 -2.98 -26.02
C VAL A 21 -4.26 -2.29 -26.24
N PHE A 22 -4.02 -2.02 -26.29
CA PHE A 22 -4.01 -1.77 -26.51
C PHE A 22 -4.57 -0.93 -26.92
N ASN A 23 -4.49 -0.54 -27.08
CA ASN A 23 -4.76 -0.11 -27.29
C ASN A 23 -5.27 0.62 -27.47
N ASN A 24 -5.39 0.81 -27.42
CA ASN A 24 -5.69 1.12 -27.36
C ASN A 24 -6.11 1.83 -27.57
N ASN A 25 -6.06 2.00 -27.62
CA ASN A 25 -6.29 2.17 -27.62
C ASN A 25 -6.71 2.50 -27.90
N SER A 26 -6.76 2.21 -27.81
CA SER A 26 -7.01 1.99 -27.90
C SER A 26 -7.51 1.79 -28.27
N CYS A 27 -7.54 1.44 -28.10
CA CYS A 27 -7.77 0.82 -28.25
C CYS A 27 -8.29 0.64 -28.70
N SER A 28 -8.28 0.48 -28.62
CA SER A 28 -8.44 -0.05 -28.90
C SER A 28 -8.54 -0.38 -29.49
N SER A 29 -8.48 -0.87 -29.65
CA SER A 29 -8.40 -1.58 -29.91
C SER A 29 -8.11 -2.20 -30.31
N PHE A 30 -7.94 -2.87 -30.15
CA PHE A 30 -7.69 -3.90 -30.29
C PHE A 30 -8.43 -4.57 -30.66
N PRO A 31 -8.57 -5.32 -31.08
CA PRO A 31 -9.27 -6.14 -31.05
C PRO A 31 -9.19 -6.82 -30.76
N ILE A 32 -8.78 -7.18 -30.77
CA ILE A 32 -8.61 -7.80 -30.30
C ILE A 32 -8.82 -8.16 -29.92
N ASN A 33 -8.75 -7.97 -29.80
CA ASN A 33 -9.16 -8.63 -29.37
C ASN A 33 -9.49 -8.43 -27.97
N THR A 34 -10.58 -8.31 -27.66
CA THR A 34 -11.06 -8.07 -26.36
C THR A 34 -10.58 -9.07 -25.39
N LYS A 35 -10.40 -10.22 -25.83
CA LYS A 35 -9.94 -11.29 -25.04
C LYS A 35 -8.56 -11.04 -24.52
N SER A 36 -7.68 -10.64 -25.36
CA SER A 36 -6.34 -10.36 -24.91
C SER A 36 -6.36 -9.15 -24.00
N HIS A 37 -7.25 -8.23 -24.21
CA HIS A 37 -7.40 -7.10 -23.34
C HIS A 37 -7.86 -7.56 -21.97
N PHE A 38 -8.83 -8.47 -21.90
CA PHE A 38 -9.32 -9.02 -20.66
C PHE A 38 -8.21 -9.74 -19.90
N LEU A 39 -7.46 -10.61 -20.59
CA LEU A 39 -6.36 -11.28 -19.95
C LEU A 39 -5.36 -10.31 -19.38
N SER A 40 -5.08 -9.28 -20.15
CA SER A 40 -4.17 -8.26 -19.73
C SER A 40 -4.63 -7.66 -18.43
N GLN A 41 -5.91 -7.34 -18.30
CA GLN A 41 -6.38 -6.80 -17.10
C GLN A 41 -6.29 -7.73 -15.96
N GLN A 42 -6.51 -9.00 -16.20
CA GLN A 42 -6.46 -9.86 -15.14
C GLN A 42 -5.15 -10.06 -14.64
N GLN A 43 -4.26 -9.98 -15.50
CA GLN A 43 -3.07 -10.32 -15.13
C GLN A 43 -2.38 -9.40 -14.48
N HIS A 44 -2.84 -8.42 -14.23
CA HIS A 44 -2.18 -7.51 -13.70
C HIS A 44 -2.35 -7.45 -12.37
N HIS A 45 -2.57 -8.20 -11.75
CA HIS A 45 -2.89 -8.04 -10.55
C HIS A 45 -2.05 -8.59 -9.71
N THR A 46 -1.57 -8.42 -9.20
CA THR A 46 -0.77 -8.90 -8.37
C THR A 46 -0.73 -8.76 -7.19
N PHE A 47 -0.56 -8.96 -6.72
CA PHE A 47 -0.16 -9.03 -5.71
C PHE A 47 0.08 -9.03 -4.62
N LEU A 48 0.27 -9.45 -3.89
CA LEU A 48 0.81 -9.50 -2.92
C LEU A 48 0.90 -9.85 -1.77
N SER A 49 1.13 -10.30 -0.90
CA SER A 49 1.48 -10.56 0.11
C SER A 49 1.57 -10.81 1.31
N HIS A 50 1.74 -11.05 2.03
CA HIS A 50 2.02 -11.29 3.10
C HIS A 50 2.21 -11.49 4.26
N ILE A 51 2.42 -11.63 5.16
CA ILE A 51 2.81 -12.07 6.05
C ILE A 51 2.70 -11.93 7.41
N HIS A 52 2.55 -12.02 8.05
CA HIS A 52 2.73 -11.88 9.14
C HIS A 52 2.84 -12.04 10.33
N ASN A 53 2.48 -11.89 11.14
CA ASN A 53 3.19 -12.10 12.21
C ASN A 53 2.33 -11.87 13.36
N HIS A 54 1.76 -12.83 13.78
CA HIS A 54 0.83 -12.69 14.77
C HIS A 54 1.40 -12.27 16.07
N ASN A 55 2.63 -12.37 16.22
CA ASN A 55 3.24 -11.89 17.44
C ASN A 55 3.66 -10.46 17.35
N HIS A 56 3.24 -9.80 16.35
CA HIS A 56 3.68 -8.44 16.11
C HIS A 56 3.22 -7.50 17.22
N ASN A 57 2.05 -7.69 17.76
CA ASN A 57 1.58 -6.84 18.81
C ASN A 57 2.47 -7.00 20.00
N HIS A 58 2.81 -8.20 20.29
CA HIS A 58 3.66 -8.55 21.37
C HIS A 58 5.04 -7.94 21.16
N ILE A 59 5.56 -8.07 19.97
CA ILE A 59 6.86 -7.51 19.61
C ILE A 59 6.82 -6.00 19.70
N TYR A 60 5.76 -5.42 19.21
CA TYR A 60 5.58 -3.99 19.22
C TYR A 60 5.55 -3.47 20.67
N ASN A 61 4.75 -4.09 21.50
CA ASN A 61 4.65 -3.66 22.89
C ASN A 61 5.98 -3.87 23.63
N SER A 62 6.64 -4.97 23.33
CA SER A 62 7.94 -5.26 23.92
C SER A 62 8.96 -4.19 23.52
N THR A 63 8.90 -3.76 22.27
CA THR A 63 9.81 -2.74 21.77
C THR A 63 9.53 -1.41 22.46
N ILE A 64 8.26 -1.13 22.70
CA ILE A 64 7.90 0.11 23.39
C ILE A 64 8.48 0.09 24.79
N LEU A 65 8.33 -1.00 25.47
CA LEU A 65 8.85 -1.11 26.82
C LEU A 65 10.37 -1.00 26.84
N LYS A 66 11.03 -1.59 25.88
CA LYS A 66 12.47 -1.47 25.78
C LYS A 66 12.89 -0.04 25.56
N TYR A 67 12.18 0.65 24.67
CA TYR A 67 12.52 2.03 24.38
C TYR A 67 12.37 2.89 25.62
N LEU A 68 11.28 2.72 26.35
CA LEU A 68 11.03 3.51 27.54
C LEU A 68 12.11 3.26 28.58
N LYS A 69 12.53 2.00 28.72
CA LYS A 69 13.59 1.67 29.65
C LYS A 69 14.89 2.36 29.27
N HIS A 70 15.23 2.27 28.00
CA HIS A 70 16.46 2.87 27.53
C HIS A 70 16.43 4.40 27.73
N LYS A 71 15.28 4.98 27.49
CA LYS A 71 15.15 6.41 27.64
C LYS A 71 15.38 6.81 29.12
N ASN A 72 14.83 6.02 30.03
CA ASN A 72 15.02 6.29 31.41
C ASN A 72 16.48 6.10 31.82
N GLN A 73 17.12 5.09 31.26
CA GLN A 73 18.52 4.87 31.56
C GLN A 73 19.35 6.03 31.05
N LEU A 74 18.98 6.59 29.89
CA LEU A 74 19.72 7.69 29.36
C LEU A 74 19.67 8.90 30.27
N SER A 75 18.48 9.17 30.80
CA SER A 75 18.35 10.35 31.64
C SER A 75 19.08 10.15 32.95
N ASN A 76 19.29 8.91 33.36
CA ASN A 76 19.94 8.69 34.65
C ASN A 76 21.43 8.42 34.57
N SER A 77 21.88 7.84 33.48
CA SER A 77 23.28 7.40 33.42
C SER A 77 24.24 8.31 32.72
N GLY A 78 23.74 9.21 31.93
CA GLY A 78 24.59 10.02 31.10
C GLY A 78 25.16 9.32 29.89
N THR A 79 24.76 8.09 29.65
CA THR A 79 25.21 7.39 28.48
C THR A 79 24.21 7.55 27.35
N HIS A 80 23.77 8.75 27.22
CA HIS A 80 22.75 9.05 26.31
C HIS A 80 23.04 8.73 24.90
N ILE A 81 24.21 8.96 24.46
CA ILE A 81 24.56 8.81 23.07
C ILE A 81 24.19 7.47 22.55
N PHE A 82 24.71 6.46 23.21
CA PHE A 82 24.57 5.10 22.72
C PHE A 82 23.13 4.63 22.77
N THR A 83 22.45 4.91 23.89
CA THR A 83 21.09 4.48 24.03
C THR A 83 20.17 5.20 23.07
N LYS A 84 20.41 6.49 22.92
CA LYS A 84 19.57 7.29 22.02
C LYS A 84 19.72 6.78 20.61
N HIS A 85 20.96 6.50 20.22
CA HIS A 85 21.25 5.96 18.93
C HIS A 85 20.55 4.63 18.76
N TYR A 86 20.66 3.76 19.75
CA TYR A 86 20.03 2.46 19.68
C TYR A 86 18.51 2.58 19.54
N SER A 87 17.89 3.42 20.33
CA SER A 87 16.46 3.56 20.28
C SER A 87 16.00 4.11 18.94
N LYS A 88 16.81 5.00 18.32
CA LYS A 88 16.42 5.57 17.04
C LYS A 88 16.72 4.63 15.88
N SER A 89 17.65 3.69 16.06
CA SER A 89 17.92 2.77 14.97
C SER A 89 16.84 1.70 14.87
N ASN A 90 16.10 1.45 15.93
CA ASN A 90 14.97 0.55 15.88
C ASN A 90 13.77 1.36 15.37
N PRO A 91 13.19 0.99 14.25
CA PRO A 91 12.13 1.79 13.64
C PRO A 91 10.91 2.04 14.53
N THR A 92 10.68 1.21 15.54
CA THR A 92 9.53 1.43 16.40
C THR A 92 9.85 2.34 17.57
N PHE A 93 11.13 2.58 17.86
CA PHE A 93 11.48 3.41 19.01
C PHE A 93 10.98 4.84 18.92
N PRO A 94 11.26 5.59 17.84
CA PRO A 94 10.74 6.94 17.74
C PRO A 94 9.22 6.98 17.78
N PHE A 95 8.61 6.00 17.12
CA PHE A 95 7.17 5.91 17.11
C PHE A 95 6.64 5.71 18.52
N ILE A 96 7.29 4.88 19.33
CA ILE A 96 6.85 4.64 20.67
C ILE A 96 7.06 5.80 21.60
N SER A 97 8.17 6.46 21.50
CA SER A 97 8.43 7.64 22.27
C SER A 97 7.38 8.67 21.97
N SER A 98 7.11 8.82 20.67
CA SER A 98 6.15 9.72 20.24
C SER A 98 4.78 9.20 20.49
N PHE A 99 4.60 7.92 20.48
CA PHE A 99 3.30 7.32 20.74
C PHE A 99 2.82 7.72 22.13
N LYS A 100 3.71 7.73 23.10
CA LYS A 100 3.33 8.12 24.44
C LYS A 100 2.92 9.58 24.49
N LYS A 101 3.70 10.44 23.84
CA LYS A 101 3.38 11.85 23.74
C LYS A 101 2.11 12.04 22.93
N THR A 102 2.05 11.32 21.81
CA THR A 102 0.90 11.40 20.92
C THR A 102 -0.36 10.85 21.59
N GLU A 103 -0.22 9.85 22.39
CA GLU A 103 -1.36 9.27 23.09
C GLU A 103 -1.98 10.28 24.03
N ALA A 104 -1.17 11.01 24.76
CA ALA A 104 -1.67 12.05 25.65
C ALA A 104 -2.31 13.18 24.84
N GLU A 105 -1.65 13.63 23.77
CA GLU A 105 -2.20 14.67 22.92
C GLU A 105 -3.49 14.17 22.28
N PHE A 106 -3.48 12.91 21.88
CA PHE A 106 -4.57 12.33 21.20
C PHE A 106 -5.78 12.17 22.13
N GLU A 107 -5.59 11.78 23.33
CA GLU A 107 -6.67 11.73 24.29
C GLU A 107 -7.29 13.11 24.47
N GLU A 108 -6.45 14.12 24.51
CA GLU A 108 -6.93 15.48 24.64
C GLU A 108 -7.72 15.89 23.40
N MET A 109 -7.22 15.50 22.22
CA MET A 109 -7.90 15.83 20.99
C MET A 109 -9.17 15.03 20.79
N THR A 110 -9.16 13.74 21.12
CA THR A 110 -10.29 12.88 20.83
C THR A 110 -11.43 13.02 21.86
N ILE A 111 -11.11 13.30 23.09
CA ILE A 111 -12.12 13.45 24.11
C ILE A 111 -13.08 14.59 23.76
N LYS A 112 -12.57 15.60 23.07
CA LYS A 112 -13.39 16.76 22.73
C LYS A 112 -14.33 16.53 21.56
N ALA A 113 -14.14 15.46 20.81
CA ALA A 113 -14.96 15.21 19.63
C ALA A 113 -15.88 14.02 19.86
N THR A 114 -16.90 14.23 20.63
CA THR A 114 -17.87 13.18 20.97
C THR A 114 -18.83 12.94 19.81
N VAL A 115 -18.94 11.69 19.38
CA VAL A 115 -19.82 11.30 18.28
C VAL A 115 -21.12 10.76 18.85
N ARG A 116 -22.25 11.24 18.36
CA ARG A 116 -23.58 10.77 18.84
C ARG A 116 -24.63 10.99 17.78
N VAL A 117 -25.68 10.21 17.84
CA VAL A 117 -26.88 10.42 17.03
C VAL A 117 -27.97 10.97 17.97
N SER A 118 -28.49 12.13 17.64
CA SER A 118 -29.48 12.80 18.50
C SER A 118 -30.43 13.63 17.65
N ASP A 119 -31.71 13.44 17.83
CA ASP A 119 -32.76 14.20 17.14
C ASP A 119 -32.59 14.17 15.61
N GLY A 120 -32.30 13.00 15.07
CA GLY A 120 -32.17 12.82 13.64
C GLY A 120 -30.91 13.38 13.05
N LYS A 121 -29.88 13.63 13.87
CA LYS A 121 -28.63 14.19 13.42
C LYS A 121 -27.46 13.37 13.93
N LEU A 122 -26.46 13.21 13.09
CA LEU A 122 -25.16 12.71 13.55
C LEU A 122 -24.33 13.92 13.92
N MET A 123 -23.99 14.01 15.18
CA MET A 123 -23.26 15.15 15.74
C MET A 123 -21.86 14.71 16.14
N VAL A 124 -20.89 15.57 15.88
CA VAL A 124 -19.54 15.39 16.37
C VAL A 124 -19.21 16.69 17.12
N LYS A 125 -19.14 16.57 18.44
CA LYS A 125 -19.00 17.73 19.30
C LYS A 125 -20.20 18.67 19.02
N ASP A 126 -19.98 19.91 18.59
CA ASP A 126 -21.04 20.85 18.30
C ASP A 126 -21.37 20.94 16.80
N ARG A 127 -20.85 20.03 15.99
CA ARG A 127 -21.02 20.07 14.53
C ARG A 127 -21.95 18.98 14.08
N THR A 128 -22.84 19.34 13.16
CA THR A 128 -23.73 18.38 12.53
C THR A 128 -23.06 17.84 11.27
N ILE A 129 -22.86 16.55 11.22
CA ILE A 129 -22.27 15.90 10.04
C ILE A 129 -23.35 15.36 9.11
N LEU A 130 -24.39 14.76 9.71
CA LEU A 130 -25.51 14.24 8.94
C LEU A 130 -26.82 14.77 9.52
N THR A 131 -27.76 15.12 8.64
CA THR A 131 -29.11 15.45 9.02
C THR A 131 -30.06 14.40 8.45
N GLY A 132 -31.25 14.29 9.01
CA GLY A 132 -32.23 13.36 8.49
C GLY A 132 -31.95 11.91 8.78
N VAL A 133 -31.22 11.63 9.86
CA VAL A 133 -30.95 10.26 10.26
C VAL A 133 -32.23 9.63 10.78
N SER A 134 -32.60 8.49 10.23
CA SER A 134 -33.87 7.84 10.53
C SER A 134 -33.84 7.19 11.90
N GLU A 135 -35.06 7.05 12.50
CA GLU A 135 -35.21 6.44 13.82
C GLU A 135 -34.78 4.97 13.85
N ASN A 136 -34.74 4.31 12.72
CA ASN A 136 -34.37 2.91 12.71
C ASN A 136 -32.84 2.71 12.74
N VAL A 137 -32.07 3.78 12.75
CA VAL A 137 -30.63 3.70 12.93
C VAL A 137 -30.33 3.65 14.42
N THR A 138 -29.59 2.64 14.86
CA THR A 138 -29.31 2.42 16.27
C THR A 138 -27.84 2.73 16.57
N GLU A 139 -27.54 3.04 17.80
CA GLU A 139 -26.22 3.47 18.21
C GLU A 139 -25.70 2.64 19.38
N THR A 140 -24.46 2.19 19.30
CA THR A 140 -23.79 1.48 20.38
C THR A 140 -22.44 2.14 20.61
N SER A 141 -22.15 2.51 21.85
CA SER A 141 -20.88 3.17 22.18
C SER A 141 -19.70 2.24 22.01
N ALA A 142 -18.60 2.79 21.58
CA ALA A 142 -17.35 2.08 21.45
C ALA A 142 -16.41 2.30 22.64
N ALA A 143 -16.92 2.82 23.73
CA ALA A 143 -16.09 3.23 24.87
C ALA A 143 -15.26 2.10 25.45
N THR A 144 -15.71 0.85 25.32
CA THR A 144 -15.01 -0.27 25.94
C THR A 144 -13.94 -0.88 25.02
N THR A 145 -13.80 -0.43 23.80
CA THR A 145 -12.94 -1.09 22.84
C THR A 145 -11.62 -0.38 22.58
N GLY A 146 -11.39 0.75 23.22
CA GLY A 146 -10.12 1.44 23.03
C GLY A 146 -10.19 2.88 23.49
N PRO A 147 -9.14 3.64 23.26
CA PRO A 147 -9.11 5.04 23.67
C PRO A 147 -9.95 5.95 22.76
N VAL A 148 -10.53 5.40 21.71
CA VAL A 148 -11.21 6.18 20.71
C VAL A 148 -12.63 6.50 21.12
N ASN A 149 -13.04 7.75 20.93
CA ASN A 149 -14.38 8.20 21.19
C ASN A 149 -15.17 8.02 19.92
N GLY A 150 -15.89 6.93 19.82
CA GLY A 150 -16.65 6.63 18.63
C GLY A 150 -17.89 5.82 18.92
N VAL A 151 -18.68 5.55 17.88
CA VAL A 151 -19.89 4.76 17.99
C VAL A 151 -19.99 3.77 16.84
N PHE A 152 -20.67 2.66 17.11
CA PHE A 152 -21.11 1.75 16.07
C PHE A 152 -22.56 2.06 15.75
N LEU A 153 -22.91 2.05 14.49
CA LEU A 153 -24.29 2.21 14.07
C LEU A 153 -24.81 0.91 13.48
N GLY A 154 -26.04 0.61 13.83
CA GLY A 154 -26.77 -0.50 13.23
C GLY A 154 -28.07 0.01 12.67
N VAL A 155 -28.83 -0.89 12.07
CA VAL A 155 -30.16 -0.55 11.56
C VAL A 155 -31.13 -1.67 11.83
N GLU A 156 -32.40 -1.32 11.99
CA GLU A 156 -33.47 -2.28 12.05
C GLU A 156 -34.34 -2.05 10.82
N THR A 157 -34.66 -3.11 10.09
CA THR A 157 -35.48 -2.99 8.88
C THR A 157 -36.77 -3.76 9.08
N GLU A 158 -37.76 -3.49 8.23
CA GLU A 158 -39.09 -4.09 8.39
C GLU A 158 -39.11 -5.58 8.06
N LYS A 159 -38.31 -6.00 7.07
CA LYS A 159 -38.35 -7.38 6.62
C LYS A 159 -36.94 -7.97 6.58
N GLU A 160 -36.89 -9.28 6.77
CA GLU A 160 -35.64 -9.98 6.59
C GLU A 160 -35.34 -10.10 5.09
N GLU A 161 -34.21 -9.58 4.68
CA GLU A 161 -33.77 -9.63 3.29
C GLU A 161 -32.30 -9.94 3.24
N SER A 162 -31.83 -10.36 2.05
CA SER A 162 -30.42 -10.59 1.84
C SER A 162 -29.69 -9.34 1.41
N ARG A 163 -30.42 -8.27 1.10
CA ARG A 163 -29.80 -6.99 0.71
C ARG A 163 -30.71 -5.86 1.23
N HIS A 164 -30.06 -4.88 1.88
CA HIS A 164 -30.76 -3.70 2.35
C HIS A 164 -30.01 -2.46 1.92
N VAL A 165 -30.73 -1.40 1.58
CA VAL A 165 -30.15 -0.09 1.34
C VAL A 165 -30.91 0.88 2.27
N VAL A 166 -30.17 1.50 3.19
CA VAL A 166 -30.80 2.29 4.24
C VAL A 166 -30.21 3.69 4.21
N SER A 167 -31.05 4.70 4.25
CA SER A 167 -30.57 6.08 4.25
C SER A 167 -29.95 6.44 5.61
N LEU A 168 -28.78 7.08 5.58
CA LEU A 168 -28.17 7.64 6.77
C LEU A 168 -28.38 9.16 6.84
N GLY A 169 -29.09 9.74 5.87
CA GLY A 169 -29.32 11.17 5.86
C GLY A 169 -28.37 11.91 4.92
N LYS A 170 -28.27 13.21 5.14
CA LYS A 170 -27.51 14.09 4.23
C LYS A 170 -26.29 14.66 4.91
N LEU A 171 -25.17 14.70 4.18
CA LEU A 171 -23.98 15.37 4.67
C LEU A 171 -24.19 16.89 4.71
N THR A 172 -23.62 17.53 5.72
CA THR A 172 -23.81 18.94 5.97
C THR A 172 -22.47 19.65 6.16
N ASP A 173 -22.16 20.58 5.26
CA ASP A 173 -21.02 21.48 5.39
C ASP A 173 -19.68 20.75 5.61
N VAL A 174 -19.38 19.77 4.76
CA VAL A 174 -18.18 18.94 4.90
C VAL A 174 -17.52 18.76 3.56
N ARG A 175 -16.27 18.30 3.59
CA ARG A 175 -15.61 17.71 2.44
C ARG A 175 -15.28 16.26 2.80
N PHE A 176 -15.20 15.39 1.80
CA PHE A 176 -14.90 14.01 2.08
C PHE A 176 -13.89 13.45 1.08
N MET A 177 -13.25 12.37 1.50
CA MET A 177 -12.42 11.52 0.65
C MET A 177 -12.92 10.09 0.84
N ALA A 178 -13.28 9.46 -0.26
CA ALA A 178 -13.78 8.10 -0.27
C ALA A 178 -12.81 7.17 -0.96
N CYS A 179 -12.67 5.96 -0.43
CA CYS A 179 -12.01 4.88 -1.18
C CYS A 179 -13.12 3.92 -1.59
N PHE A 180 -13.26 3.69 -2.89
CA PHE A 180 -14.37 2.91 -3.42
C PHE A 180 -13.88 1.95 -4.49
N ARG A 181 -14.60 0.84 -4.67
CA ARG A 181 -14.21 -0.14 -5.69
C ARG A 181 -14.77 0.27 -7.04
N PHE A 182 -13.92 0.76 -7.88
CA PHE A 182 -14.32 1.10 -9.24
C PHE A 182 -14.32 -0.12 -10.16
N LYS A 183 -13.65 -1.19 -9.73
CA LYS A 183 -13.69 -2.50 -10.34
C LYS A 183 -13.91 -3.52 -9.24
N LEU A 184 -14.32 -4.70 -9.58
CA LEU A 184 -14.44 -5.78 -8.60
C LEU A 184 -13.17 -5.90 -7.76
N TRP A 185 -12.02 -5.76 -8.38
CA TRP A 185 -10.71 -6.04 -7.79
C TRP A 185 -10.08 -4.91 -7.01
N TRP A 186 -10.38 -3.65 -7.36
CA TRP A 186 -9.54 -2.52 -6.97
C TRP A 186 -10.31 -1.30 -6.52
N MET A 187 -9.74 -0.59 -5.55
CA MET A 187 -10.25 0.69 -5.11
C MET A 187 -9.55 1.86 -5.81
N ALA A 188 -10.21 3.01 -5.79
CA ALA A 188 -9.64 4.30 -6.15
C ALA A 188 -10.23 5.34 -5.21
N GLN A 189 -9.66 6.54 -5.24
CA GLN A 189 -10.12 7.65 -4.42
C GLN A 189 -11.14 8.51 -5.16
N LYS A 190 -12.01 9.16 -4.39
CA LYS A 190 -12.92 10.17 -4.93
C LYS A 190 -13.20 11.18 -3.83
N MET A 191 -13.08 12.45 -4.17
CA MET A 191 -13.37 13.53 -3.23
C MET A 191 -14.69 14.18 -3.58
N GLY A 192 -15.34 14.80 -2.61
CA GLY A 192 -16.59 15.50 -2.83
C GLY A 192 -17.06 16.23 -1.58
N GLU A 193 -18.23 16.82 -1.71
CA GLU A 193 -18.82 17.59 -0.61
C GLU A 193 -20.24 17.15 -0.28
N ASN A 194 -20.93 16.55 -1.22
CA ASN A 194 -22.33 16.19 -1.07
C ASN A 194 -22.53 14.68 -1.08
N GLY A 195 -23.58 14.22 -0.45
CA GLY A 195 -23.83 12.78 -0.36
C GLY A 195 -23.96 12.12 -1.72
N ASN A 196 -24.55 12.81 -2.71
CA ASN A 196 -24.71 12.20 -4.02
C ASN A 196 -23.41 12.00 -4.77
N GLU A 197 -22.29 12.55 -4.28
CA GLU A 197 -20.99 12.37 -4.91
C GLU A 197 -20.24 11.15 -4.35
N ILE A 198 -20.76 10.52 -3.31
CA ILE A 198 -20.13 9.34 -2.74
C ILE A 198 -20.33 8.17 -3.70
N PRO A 199 -19.25 7.56 -4.20
CA PRO A 199 -19.43 6.50 -5.19
C PRO A 199 -20.07 5.25 -4.59
N LEU A 200 -20.68 4.45 -5.45
CA LEU A 200 -21.10 3.12 -5.06
C LEU A 200 -19.87 2.32 -4.63
N GLU A 201 -20.04 1.41 -3.71
CA GLU A 201 -18.97 0.53 -3.22
C GLU A 201 -17.88 1.26 -2.43
N THR A 202 -18.24 2.33 -1.73
CA THR A 202 -17.31 3.05 -0.88
C THR A 202 -17.09 2.26 0.41
N GLN A 203 -15.84 1.94 0.68
CA GLN A 203 -15.47 1.11 1.82
C GLN A 203 -14.75 1.89 2.92
N PHE A 204 -14.45 3.14 2.67
CA PHE A 204 -13.74 4.01 3.60
C PHE A 204 -14.16 5.44 3.26
N LEU A 205 -14.59 6.19 4.27
CA LEU A 205 -14.99 7.57 4.04
C LEU A 205 -14.41 8.43 5.16
N LEU A 206 -13.60 9.40 4.80
CA LEU A 206 -13.04 10.36 5.75
C LEU A 206 -13.68 11.71 5.46
N VAL A 207 -14.15 12.38 6.49
CA VAL A 207 -14.91 13.63 6.36
C VAL A 207 -14.21 14.72 7.16
N GLU A 208 -14.12 15.89 6.57
CA GLU A 208 -13.54 17.06 7.21
C GLU A 208 -14.65 18.06 7.48
N SER A 209 -14.78 18.54 8.70
CA SER A 209 -15.76 19.58 9.03
C SER A 209 -15.04 20.74 9.68
N LYS A 210 -15.42 21.95 9.29
CA LYS A 210 -14.85 23.17 9.85
C LYS A 210 -15.90 23.88 10.69
N SER A 211 -15.44 24.74 11.60
CA SER A 211 -16.34 25.50 12.43
C SER A 211 -17.22 26.42 11.57
N GLY A 212 -18.47 26.54 11.92
CA GLY A 212 -19.40 27.37 11.18
C GLY A 212 -19.26 28.87 11.41
N SER A 213 -18.36 29.29 12.27
CA SER A 213 -18.11 30.71 12.47
C SER A 213 -17.35 31.25 11.28
N SER A 214 -17.89 32.22 10.65
CA SER A 214 -17.37 32.80 9.43
C SER A 214 -16.17 33.70 9.64
N GLY A 215 -15.19 33.23 10.33
CA GLY A 215 -13.95 33.98 10.45
C GLY A 215 -13.16 33.83 9.17
N SER A 216 -12.59 34.89 8.75
CA SER A 216 -11.80 34.92 7.52
C SER A 216 -10.48 34.18 7.63
N HIS A 217 -10.11 33.74 8.79
CA HIS A 217 -8.89 32.97 8.98
C HIS A 217 -9.22 31.69 9.68
N LEU A 218 -9.37 30.64 8.87
CA LEU A 218 -9.60 29.34 9.43
C LEU A 218 -8.29 28.80 9.96
N ASP A 219 -8.25 28.70 11.26
CA ASP A 219 -7.13 28.01 11.90
C ASP A 219 -7.35 26.53 11.69
N ASP A 220 -6.30 25.80 11.34
CA ASP A 220 -6.37 24.36 11.17
C ASP A 220 -6.85 23.67 12.46
N SER A 221 -6.71 24.34 13.59
CA SER A 221 -7.17 23.79 14.87
C SER A 221 -8.70 23.63 14.94
N ASP A 222 -9.45 24.27 14.05
CA ASP A 222 -10.90 24.16 14.04
C ASP A 222 -11.41 22.99 13.23
N ILE A 223 -10.54 22.22 12.59
CA ILE A 223 -10.97 21.12 11.75
C ILE A 223 -11.17 19.87 12.59
N ILE A 224 -12.30 19.20 12.41
CA ILE A 224 -12.55 17.90 12.99
C ILE A 224 -12.68 16.90 11.85
N TYR A 225 -11.93 15.79 11.97
CA TYR A 225 -11.99 14.72 11.01
C TYR A 225 -12.88 13.62 11.56
N THR A 226 -13.76 13.09 10.71
CA THR A 226 -14.67 12.02 11.10
C THR A 226 -14.50 10.88 10.11
N ILE A 227 -14.27 9.68 10.59
CA ILE A 227 -14.08 8.53 9.73
C ILE A 227 -15.30 7.62 9.83
N PHE A 228 -15.76 7.14 8.67
CA PHE A 228 -16.85 6.19 8.55
C PHE A 228 -16.29 4.91 7.97
N LEU A 229 -16.40 3.82 8.72
CA LEU A 229 -15.93 2.53 8.28
C LEU A 229 -17.09 1.54 8.22
N PRO A 230 -17.62 1.25 7.04
CA PRO A 230 -18.58 0.17 6.93
C PRO A 230 -17.89 -1.17 7.17
N LEU A 231 -18.53 -2.05 7.89
CA LEU A 231 -17.90 -3.24 8.41
C LEU A 231 -18.54 -4.51 7.85
N VAL A 232 -18.07 -5.63 8.31
CA VAL A 232 -18.76 -6.89 8.12
C VAL A 232 -19.44 -7.22 9.43
N GLU A 233 -20.66 -7.73 9.37
CA GLU A 233 -21.38 -8.18 10.54
C GLU A 233 -22.08 -9.49 10.21
N GLY A 234 -21.69 -10.57 10.87
CA GLY A 234 -22.21 -11.88 10.56
C GLY A 234 -21.88 -12.24 9.12
N SER A 235 -22.88 -12.56 8.35
CA SER A 235 -22.69 -12.92 6.95
C SER A 235 -22.88 -11.76 6.00
N PHE A 236 -23.03 -10.55 6.55
CA PHE A 236 -23.32 -9.37 5.73
C PHE A 236 -22.08 -8.45 5.64
N ARG A 237 -21.95 -7.86 4.49
CA ARG A 237 -20.90 -6.85 4.26
C ARG A 237 -21.57 -5.52 4.00
N ALA A 238 -21.08 -4.48 4.65
CA ALA A 238 -21.62 -3.12 4.49
C ALA A 238 -20.72 -2.30 3.57
N CYS A 239 -21.31 -1.39 2.81
CA CYS A 239 -20.57 -0.32 2.15
C CYS A 239 -21.42 0.93 2.13
N LEU A 240 -20.80 2.04 1.77
CA LEU A 240 -21.49 3.33 1.67
C LEU A 240 -21.69 3.69 0.21
N GLN A 241 -22.66 4.51 -0.07
CA GLN A 241 -22.92 5.01 -1.42
C GLN A 241 -23.75 6.29 -1.34
N GLY A 242 -23.77 7.05 -2.40
CA GLY A 242 -24.60 8.24 -2.48
C GLY A 242 -25.84 7.98 -3.32
N ASN A 243 -26.93 8.68 -2.97
CA ASN A 243 -28.15 8.62 -3.78
C ASN A 243 -28.18 9.85 -4.67
N ALA A 244 -28.16 9.62 -5.97
CA ALA A 244 -28.07 10.73 -6.94
C ALA A 244 -29.33 11.61 -6.97
N VAL A 245 -30.46 11.05 -6.56
CA VAL A 245 -31.74 11.78 -6.64
C VAL A 245 -31.96 12.67 -5.42
N ASN A 246 -31.80 12.10 -4.22
CA ASN A 246 -32.14 12.83 -2.99
C ASN A 246 -30.93 13.29 -2.18
N ASN A 247 -29.73 13.04 -2.67
CA ASN A 247 -28.50 13.49 -2.03
C ASN A 247 -28.25 12.82 -0.66
N ASN A 248 -28.88 11.69 -0.39
CA ASN A 248 -28.65 10.98 0.85
C ASN A 248 -27.40 10.10 0.77
N VAL A 249 -26.73 9.93 1.91
CA VAL A 249 -25.74 8.89 2.10
C VAL A 249 -26.50 7.62 2.47
N GLU A 250 -26.15 6.52 1.84
CA GLU A 250 -26.83 5.25 2.07
C GLU A 250 -25.83 4.20 2.54
N LEU A 251 -26.31 3.34 3.42
CA LEU A 251 -25.58 2.15 3.85
C LEU A 251 -26.20 0.96 3.13
N CYS A 252 -25.36 0.25 2.36
CA CYS A 252 -25.77 -0.94 1.64
C CYS A 252 -25.25 -2.15 2.40
N LEU A 253 -26.14 -3.09 2.71
CA LEU A 253 -25.81 -4.28 3.48
C LEU A 253 -26.24 -5.49 2.68
N GLU A 254 -25.31 -6.42 2.41
CA GLU A 254 -25.71 -7.57 1.59
C GLU A 254 -24.90 -8.81 1.97
N SER A 255 -25.58 -9.96 1.87
CA SER A 255 -24.97 -11.24 2.15
C SER A 255 -24.46 -11.94 0.90
N GLY A 256 -24.98 -11.59 -0.27
CA GLY A 256 -24.65 -12.30 -1.50
C GLY A 256 -25.27 -13.70 -1.60
N ASP A 257 -26.25 -13.98 -0.76
CA ASP A 257 -26.93 -15.29 -0.77
C ASP A 257 -28.39 -15.06 -0.43
N VAL A 258 -29.27 -15.38 -1.35
CA VAL A 258 -30.72 -15.11 -1.17
C VAL A 258 -31.32 -15.82 0.02
N ASP A 259 -30.70 -16.87 0.48
CA ASP A 259 -31.20 -17.61 1.65
C ASP A 259 -30.60 -17.12 2.97
N THR A 260 -29.66 -16.17 2.92
CA THR A 260 -29.02 -15.59 4.11
C THR A 260 -29.59 -14.20 4.30
N LYS A 261 -30.52 -14.09 5.23
CA LYS A 261 -31.32 -12.88 5.41
C LYS A 261 -31.32 -12.43 6.84
N THR A 262 -31.49 -11.15 7.06
CA THR A 262 -31.70 -10.60 8.40
C THR A 262 -32.44 -9.28 8.28
N SER A 263 -32.99 -8.81 9.37
CA SER A 263 -33.61 -7.48 9.45
C SER A 263 -32.96 -6.64 10.54
N SER A 264 -31.90 -7.12 11.19
CA SER A 264 -31.31 -6.43 12.33
C SER A 264 -29.80 -6.42 12.25
N PHE A 265 -29.21 -5.25 12.38
CA PHE A 265 -27.76 -5.08 12.40
C PHE A 265 -27.42 -4.17 13.60
N SER A 266 -26.41 -4.52 14.36
CA SER A 266 -26.03 -3.72 15.52
C SER A 266 -24.69 -2.98 15.30
N HIS A 267 -23.80 -3.50 14.49
CA HIS A 267 -22.46 -2.93 14.33
C HIS A 267 -22.06 -2.94 12.86
N ALA A 268 -22.89 -2.33 12.02
CA ALA A 268 -22.65 -2.35 10.58
C ALA A 268 -21.71 -1.25 10.12
N LEU A 269 -21.57 -0.19 10.92
CA LEU A 269 -20.78 0.98 10.55
C LEU A 269 -20.12 1.51 11.80
N PHE A 270 -18.83 1.82 11.72
CA PHE A 270 -18.13 2.46 12.84
C PHE A 270 -17.81 3.90 12.46
N ILE A 271 -18.06 4.83 13.38
CA ILE A 271 -17.78 6.25 13.18
C ILE A 271 -17.00 6.77 14.37
N SER A 272 -15.89 7.45 14.10
CA SER A 272 -15.17 8.14 15.18
C SER A 272 -14.55 9.42 14.63
N SER A 273 -14.06 10.25 15.52
CA SER A 273 -13.58 11.57 15.14
C SER A 273 -12.39 12.01 15.98
N GLY A 274 -11.72 13.02 15.50
CA GLY A 274 -10.58 13.62 16.18
C GLY A 274 -10.07 14.79 15.40
N THR A 275 -9.03 15.43 15.94
CA THR A 275 -8.47 16.62 15.31
C THR A 275 -7.18 16.35 14.53
N ASP A 276 -6.62 15.14 14.64
CA ASP A 276 -5.48 14.72 13.84
C ASP A 276 -5.95 13.62 12.91
N PRO A 277 -5.87 13.78 11.60
CA PRO A 277 -6.49 12.82 10.70
C PRO A 277 -5.84 11.44 10.76
N PHE A 278 -4.51 11.37 10.86
CA PHE A 278 -3.83 10.08 10.84
C PHE A 278 -4.03 9.33 12.15
N ALA A 279 -4.03 10.06 13.27
CA ALA A 279 -4.32 9.45 14.56
C ALA A 279 -5.78 8.99 14.64
N THR A 280 -6.70 9.78 14.08
CA THR A 280 -8.11 9.41 14.06
C THR A 280 -8.33 8.12 13.27
N ILE A 281 -7.66 8.01 12.11
CA ILE A 281 -7.76 6.81 11.28
C ILE A 281 -7.17 5.61 12.04
N HIS A 282 -5.98 5.77 12.60
CA HIS A 282 -5.30 4.66 13.25
C HIS A 282 -6.14 4.14 14.43
N ASN A 283 -6.66 5.05 15.24
CA ASN A 283 -7.46 4.63 16.40
C ASN A 283 -8.77 3.99 15.98
N ALA A 284 -9.35 4.45 14.89
CA ALA A 284 -10.57 3.82 14.37
C ALA A 284 -10.30 2.36 14.01
N PHE A 285 -9.19 2.11 13.31
CA PHE A 285 -8.87 0.74 12.94
C PHE A 285 -8.51 -0.12 14.17
N ALA A 286 -7.84 0.47 15.15
CA ALA A 286 -7.57 -0.26 16.39
C ALA A 286 -8.87 -0.65 17.09
N THR A 287 -9.85 0.25 17.12
CA THR A 287 -11.15 -0.05 17.73
C THR A 287 -11.88 -1.14 16.96
N VAL A 288 -11.90 -1.04 15.64
CA VAL A 288 -12.57 -2.04 14.81
C VAL A 288 -11.88 -3.39 14.95
N ARG A 289 -10.55 -3.39 15.02
CA ARG A 289 -9.79 -4.62 15.21
C ARG A 289 -10.15 -5.28 16.55
N ASN A 290 -10.27 -4.49 17.59
CA ASN A 290 -10.64 -5.03 18.91
C ASN A 290 -12.08 -5.54 18.91
N HIS A 291 -12.96 -4.92 18.14
CA HIS A 291 -14.35 -5.36 18.03
C HIS A 291 -14.48 -6.64 17.21
N LEU A 292 -13.92 -6.65 16.00
CA LEU A 292 -14.11 -7.79 15.08
C LEU A 292 -13.26 -8.99 15.49
N LYS A 293 -12.01 -8.76 15.88
CA LYS A 293 -11.06 -9.81 16.28
C LYS A 293 -10.70 -10.78 15.15
N THR A 294 -11.08 -10.45 13.93
CA THR A 294 -10.87 -11.33 12.77
C THR A 294 -9.68 -10.93 11.93
N PHE A 295 -9.09 -9.78 12.20
CA PHE A 295 -7.92 -9.31 11.46
C PHE A 295 -6.95 -8.66 12.43
N ARG A 296 -5.76 -8.37 11.95
CA ARG A 296 -4.75 -7.67 12.74
C ARG A 296 -4.30 -6.43 11.99
N LEU A 297 -3.73 -5.50 12.74
CA LEU A 297 -3.20 -4.26 12.19
C LEU A 297 -1.83 -4.51 11.58
N ARG A 298 -1.42 -3.61 10.69
CA ARG A 298 -0.14 -3.76 9.99
C ARG A 298 1.04 -3.99 10.94
N HIS A 299 1.11 -3.20 12.03
CA HIS A 299 2.25 -3.32 12.92
C HIS A 299 2.24 -4.60 13.76
N GLU A 300 1.15 -5.34 13.76
CA GLU A 300 1.04 -6.60 14.47
C GLU A 300 1.49 -7.79 13.63
N LYS A 301 1.84 -7.57 12.38
CA LYS A 301 2.12 -8.63 11.42
C LYS A 301 3.60 -8.67 11.09
N LYS A 302 4.10 -9.87 10.77
CA LYS A 302 5.48 -10.02 10.34
C LYS A 302 5.59 -9.65 8.86
N LEU A 303 6.44 -8.66 8.55
CA LEU A 303 6.71 -8.33 7.17
C LEU A 303 7.70 -9.36 6.61
N PRO A 304 7.45 -9.87 5.40
CA PRO A 304 8.42 -10.78 4.79
C PRO A 304 9.68 -10.05 4.36
N GLY A 305 10.76 -10.80 4.23
CA GLY A 305 12.07 -10.23 3.93
C GLY A 305 12.14 -9.51 2.59
N ILE A 306 11.23 -9.81 1.67
CA ILE A 306 11.29 -9.15 0.36
C ILE A 306 11.18 -7.63 0.45
N VAL A 307 10.58 -7.10 1.52
CA VAL A 307 10.43 -5.64 1.62
C VAL A 307 11.78 -4.92 1.77
N ASP A 308 12.81 -5.63 2.15
CA ASP A 308 14.13 -5.02 2.36
C ASP A 308 15.07 -5.16 1.18
N TYR A 309 14.64 -5.77 0.08
CA TYR A 309 15.50 -6.05 -1.05
C TYR A 309 14.84 -5.74 -2.38
N PHE A 310 15.63 -5.45 -3.38
CA PHE A 310 15.17 -5.19 -4.73
C PHE A 310 14.79 -6.49 -5.42
N GLY A 311 13.71 -6.47 -6.19
CA GLY A 311 13.22 -7.65 -6.85
C GLY A 311 12.84 -7.46 -8.31
N TRP A 312 12.44 -8.57 -8.91
CA TRP A 312 11.99 -8.62 -10.30
C TRP A 312 10.77 -9.50 -10.39
N CYS A 313 9.74 -8.99 -11.07
CA CYS A 313 8.53 -9.75 -11.34
C CYS A 313 8.48 -10.04 -12.81
N THR A 314 8.17 -11.27 -13.18
CA THR A 314 8.23 -11.67 -14.59
C THR A 314 7.03 -11.16 -15.41
N TRP A 315 6.04 -10.50 -14.78
CA TRP A 315 4.77 -10.26 -15.47
C TRP A 315 4.91 -9.45 -16.76
N ASP A 316 5.34 -8.20 -16.67
CA ASP A 316 5.42 -7.40 -17.90
C ASP A 316 6.56 -7.85 -18.83
N ALA A 317 7.54 -8.57 -18.30
CA ALA A 317 8.62 -9.09 -19.13
C ALA A 317 8.14 -10.17 -20.09
N PHE A 318 7.26 -11.04 -19.64
CA PHE A 318 6.87 -12.22 -20.42
C PHE A 318 5.38 -12.48 -20.46
N TYR A 319 4.60 -11.89 -19.58
CA TYR A 319 3.22 -12.26 -19.37
C TYR A 319 3.13 -13.80 -19.17
N GLN A 320 2.12 -14.43 -19.67
CA GLN A 320 1.91 -15.89 -19.48
C GLN A 320 2.90 -16.73 -20.28
N GLU A 321 3.73 -16.12 -21.10
CA GLU A 321 4.72 -16.88 -21.89
C GLU A 321 6.02 -17.11 -21.12
N VAL A 322 6.05 -16.80 -19.84
CA VAL A 322 7.25 -16.97 -19.03
C VAL A 322 7.73 -18.41 -19.05
N THR A 323 9.06 -18.58 -19.12
CA THR A 323 9.69 -19.90 -19.16
C THR A 323 10.85 -19.93 -18.18
N GLN A 324 11.34 -21.13 -17.86
CA GLN A 324 12.51 -21.27 -17.04
C GLN A 324 13.71 -20.54 -17.65
N GLU A 325 13.89 -20.70 -18.96
CA GLU A 325 15.00 -20.05 -19.65
C GLU A 325 14.88 -18.52 -19.59
N GLY A 326 13.66 -18.02 -19.72
CA GLY A 326 13.45 -16.58 -19.63
C GLY A 326 13.79 -16.03 -18.26
N VAL A 327 13.40 -16.75 -17.22
CA VAL A 327 13.74 -16.33 -15.85
C VAL A 327 15.24 -16.33 -15.66
N GLU A 328 15.92 -17.36 -16.11
CA GLU A 328 17.36 -17.45 -15.97
C GLU A 328 18.04 -16.29 -16.74
N ASP A 329 17.58 -16.00 -17.94
CA ASP A 329 18.13 -14.89 -18.73
C ASP A 329 17.95 -13.57 -17.98
N GLY A 330 16.83 -13.37 -17.36
CA GLY A 330 16.57 -12.15 -16.62
C GLY A 330 17.45 -12.01 -15.39
N LEU A 331 17.72 -13.09 -14.76
CA LEU A 331 18.60 -13.06 -13.60
C LEU A 331 20.04 -12.76 -13.98
N UNK A 332 20.32 -13.27 -14.99
CA UNK A 332 21.67 -13.11 -15.50
C UNK A 332 21.99 -11.65 -15.85
N UNK A 333 20.91 -10.76 -16.23
CA UNK A 333 21.17 -9.45 -16.61
C UNK A 333 20.89 -8.49 -15.48
N UNK A 334 20.22 -8.84 -14.45
CA UNK A 334 19.84 -8.06 -13.34
C UNK A 334 20.49 -8.55 -12.09
N UNK A 335 21.48 -8.35 -11.94
CA UNK A 335 22.37 -8.75 -10.90
C UNK A 335 22.04 -8.19 -9.55
N UNK A 336 21.26 -7.37 -9.45
CA UNK A 336 20.83 -6.72 -8.28
C UNK A 336 19.52 -7.30 -7.70
N UNK A 337 18.91 -8.11 -8.31
CA UNK A 337 17.68 -8.72 -7.89
C UNK A 337 17.99 -9.73 -6.88
N LYS A 338 17.27 -9.51 -5.68
CA LYS A 338 17.42 -10.43 -4.55
C LYS A 338 16.13 -11.17 -4.29
N PHE A 339 15.02 -10.77 -4.90
CA PHE A 339 13.84 -11.63 -4.94
C PHE A 339 13.26 -11.64 -6.35
N VAL A 340 12.58 -12.74 -6.66
CA VAL A 340 11.94 -12.90 -7.97
C VAL A 340 10.53 -13.38 -7.70
N ILE A 341 9.58 -12.79 -8.43
CA ILE A 341 8.20 -13.28 -8.47
C ILE A 341 7.99 -13.89 -9.84
N ILE A 342 7.81 -15.21 -9.89
CA ILE A 342 7.44 -15.89 -11.13
C ILE A 342 5.92 -15.77 -11.22
N ASP A 343 5.48 -14.88 -12.09
CA ASP A 343 4.07 -14.53 -12.18
C ASP A 343 3.29 -15.59 -12.98
N ASP A 344 2.07 -15.29 -13.32
CA ASP A 344 1.16 -16.19 -14.02
C ASP A 344 1.83 -16.76 -15.29
N GLY A 345 1.80 -18.05 -15.45
CA GLY A 345 2.31 -18.75 -16.65
C GLY A 345 3.12 -20.00 -16.34
N TRP A 346 3.34 -20.33 -15.04
CA TRP A 346 4.14 -21.52 -14.70
C TRP A 346 3.28 -22.75 -14.37
N GLN A 347 2.00 -22.54 -14.08
CA GLN A 347 1.15 -23.62 -13.56
C GLN A 347 0.62 -24.52 -14.67
N SER A 348 0.24 -25.74 -14.29
CA SER A 348 -0.38 -26.68 -15.22
C SER A 348 -1.86 -26.33 -15.39
N VAL A 349 -2.23 -25.87 -16.55
CA VAL A 349 -3.58 -25.39 -16.82
C VAL A 349 -4.07 -25.90 -18.19
N ALA A 350 -5.38 -25.96 -18.38
CA ALA A 350 -5.99 -26.27 -19.65
C ALA A 350 -7.40 -25.71 -19.70
N GLY A 351 -7.85 -25.40 -20.89
CA GLY A 351 -9.24 -24.97 -21.08
C GLY A 351 -10.16 -26.16 -21.18
N ASP A 352 -11.46 -25.90 -21.21
CA ASP A 352 -12.46 -26.96 -21.34
C ASP A 352 -12.44 -27.53 -22.74
N ASN A 353 -11.93 -26.80 -23.72
CA ASN A 353 -11.82 -27.29 -25.09
C ASN A 353 -10.60 -26.59 -25.71
N GLU A 354 -10.34 -26.85 -26.98
CA GLU A 354 -9.15 -26.33 -27.64
C GLU A 354 -9.30 -24.92 -28.19
N ASP A 355 -10.47 -24.32 -28.02
CA ASP A 355 -10.68 -22.95 -28.43
C ASP A 355 -9.77 -22.03 -27.65
N ALA A 356 -9.07 -21.16 -28.34
CA ALA A 356 -8.14 -20.22 -27.67
C ALA A 356 -8.86 -19.29 -26.70
N SER A 357 -10.16 -19.08 -26.85
CA SER A 357 -10.93 -18.26 -25.94
C SER A 357 -11.38 -19.01 -24.69
N SER A 358 -11.08 -20.30 -24.59
CA SER A 358 -11.44 -21.07 -23.41
C SER A 358 -10.70 -20.60 -22.17
N LEU A 359 -11.44 -20.34 -21.11
CA LEU A 359 -10.85 -19.92 -19.86
C LEU A 359 -10.01 -21.06 -19.29
N GLN A 360 -8.79 -20.77 -18.87
CA GLN A 360 -7.89 -21.82 -18.41
C GLN A 360 -8.16 -22.16 -16.95
N ARG A 361 -8.10 -23.45 -16.64
CA ARG A 361 -8.36 -23.99 -15.29
C ARG A 361 -7.20 -24.86 -14.86
N LEU A 362 -6.96 -24.90 -13.57
CA LEU A 362 -5.84 -25.66 -13.01
C LEU A 362 -6.10 -27.17 -13.17
N THR A 363 -5.09 -27.87 -13.69
CA THR A 363 -5.21 -29.32 -13.88
C THR A 363 -4.33 -30.12 -12.93
N GLY A 364 -3.48 -29.44 -12.15
CA GLY A 364 -2.65 -30.08 -11.15
C GLY A 364 -1.89 -29.02 -10.40
N ILE A 365 -1.25 -29.40 -9.31
CA ILE A 365 -0.58 -28.41 -8.46
C ILE A 365 0.85 -28.11 -8.90
N LYS A 366 1.37 -28.86 -9.87
CA LYS A 366 2.79 -28.72 -10.26
C LYS A 366 2.95 -27.81 -11.46
N GLU A 367 4.21 -27.52 -11.76
CA GLU A 367 4.58 -26.67 -12.89
C GLU A 367 4.22 -27.32 -14.23
N ASN A 368 4.07 -26.49 -15.25
CA ASN A 368 3.90 -26.98 -16.61
C ASN A 368 5.27 -27.28 -17.25
N PRO A 369 5.30 -27.84 -18.46
CA PRO A 369 6.58 -28.22 -19.06
C PRO A 369 7.57 -27.09 -19.28
N LYS A 370 7.13 -25.83 -19.33
CA LYS A 370 8.06 -24.71 -19.50
C LYS A 370 8.96 -24.54 -18.28
N PHE A 371 8.59 -25.12 -17.14
CA PHE A 371 9.37 -25.01 -15.91
C PHE A 371 9.89 -26.37 -15.46
N GLN A 372 10.11 -27.26 -16.40
CA GLN A 372 10.76 -28.55 -16.12
C GLN A 372 12.14 -28.54 -16.76
N ASN A 373 13.14 -28.97 -16.00
CA ASN A 373 14.49 -29.12 -16.53
C ASN A 373 14.45 -30.16 -17.62
N LYS A 374 15.04 -29.88 -18.78
CA LYS A 374 14.98 -30.80 -19.91
C LYS A 374 15.75 -32.07 -19.65
N GLU A 375 16.84 -31.97 -18.88
CA GLU A 375 17.67 -33.13 -18.59
C GLU A 375 17.15 -33.95 -17.43
N ASP A 376 16.43 -33.32 -16.50
CA ASP A 376 15.87 -34.00 -15.35
C ASP A 376 14.49 -33.39 -15.00
N PRO A 377 13.45 -33.82 -15.71
CA PRO A 377 12.11 -33.25 -15.47
C PRO A 377 11.59 -33.48 -14.06
N GLU A 378 12.12 -34.45 -13.33
CA GLU A 378 11.66 -34.74 -11.98
C GLU A 378 12.01 -33.62 -11.00
N LEU A 379 12.98 -32.77 -11.33
CA LEU A 379 13.29 -31.64 -10.48
C LEU A 379 12.12 -30.64 -10.44
N GLY A 380 11.38 -30.51 -11.53
CA GLY A 380 10.26 -29.59 -11.58
C GLY A 380 10.69 -28.15 -11.36
N ILE A 381 9.87 -27.39 -10.67
CA ILE A 381 10.13 -25.98 -10.43
C ILE A 381 11.38 -25.77 -9.57
N LYS A 382 11.82 -26.78 -8.83
CA LYS A 382 13.05 -26.67 -8.05
C LYS A 382 14.26 -26.32 -8.91
N SER A 383 14.25 -26.72 -10.18
CA SER A 383 15.36 -26.41 -11.07
C SER A 383 15.62 -24.91 -11.18
N ILE A 384 14.60 -24.12 -11.45
CA ILE A 384 14.82 -22.67 -11.58
C ILE A 384 15.07 -22.02 -10.20
N VAL A 385 14.49 -22.58 -9.15
CA VAL A 385 14.74 -22.05 -7.81
C VAL A 385 16.20 -22.22 -7.43
N ASP A 386 16.75 -23.42 -7.67
CA ASP A 386 18.17 -23.67 -7.37
C ASP A 386 19.07 -22.76 -8.19
N ILE A 387 18.76 -22.59 -9.47
CA ILE A 387 19.55 -21.71 -10.34
C ILE A 387 19.52 -20.27 -9.78
N ALA A 388 18.34 -19.80 -9.44
CA ALA A 388 18.21 -18.44 -8.92
C ALA A 388 19.00 -18.22 -7.65
N LYS A 389 18.92 -19.15 -6.73
CA LYS A 389 19.55 -19.00 -5.43
C LYS A 389 21.06 -19.30 -5.47
N GLU A 390 21.44 -20.41 -6.08
CA GLU A 390 22.84 -20.85 -6.04
C GLU A 390 23.71 -20.12 -7.05
N LYS A 391 23.18 -19.85 -8.22
CA LYS A 391 23.96 -19.25 -9.29
C LYS A 391 23.86 -17.72 -9.28
N HIS A 392 22.71 -17.18 -8.93
CA HIS A 392 22.47 -15.73 -9.05
C HIS A 392 22.28 -15.01 -7.71
N GLY A 393 22.37 -15.71 -6.60
CA GLY A 393 22.34 -15.08 -5.29
C GLY A 393 20.98 -14.51 -4.88
N VAL A 394 19.91 -15.00 -5.48
CA VAL A 394 18.57 -14.59 -5.12
C VAL A 394 18.26 -15.11 -3.72
N LYS A 395 17.67 -14.28 -2.88
CA LYS A 395 17.32 -14.68 -1.52
C LYS A 395 15.93 -15.29 -1.43
N PHE A 396 14.99 -14.79 -2.20
CA PHE A 396 13.59 -15.24 -2.12
C PHE A 396 13.02 -15.46 -3.50
N VAL A 397 12.33 -16.58 -3.68
CA VAL A 397 11.60 -16.86 -4.92
C VAL A 397 10.14 -17.07 -4.56
N TYR A 398 9.26 -16.28 -5.17
CA TYR A 398 7.82 -16.40 -5.01
C TYR A 398 7.22 -16.85 -6.32
N VAL A 399 6.08 -17.55 -6.24
CA VAL A 399 5.30 -17.85 -7.44
C VAL A 399 3.87 -17.35 -7.27
N TRP A 400 3.25 -17.07 -8.38
CA TRP A 400 1.87 -16.60 -8.45
C TRP A 400 0.90 -17.78 -8.43
N HIS A 401 -0.24 -17.64 -7.74
CA HIS A 401 -1.39 -18.47 -8.02
C HIS A 401 -2.64 -17.64 -7.69
N ALA A 402 -3.77 -18.07 -8.26
CA ALA A 402 -5.02 -17.41 -7.90
C ALA A 402 -5.55 -17.99 -6.59
N ILE A 403 -6.40 -17.20 -5.89
CA ILE A 403 -7.02 -17.69 -4.66
C ILE A 403 -7.82 -18.97 -4.96
N THR A 404 -8.32 -19.11 -6.15
CA THR A 404 -9.09 -20.27 -6.61
C THR A 404 -8.22 -21.31 -7.32
N GLY A 405 -6.90 -21.16 -7.26
CA GLY A 405 -5.93 -22.01 -7.93
C GLY A 405 -5.46 -21.39 -9.23
N TYR A 406 -6.37 -21.14 -10.12
CA TYR A 406 -6.09 -20.43 -11.37
C TYR A 406 -7.32 -19.58 -11.71
N TRP A 407 -7.24 -18.80 -12.78
CA TRP A 407 -8.35 -17.94 -13.18
C TRP A 407 -9.65 -18.72 -13.28
N GLY A 408 -9.64 -19.83 -13.99
CA GLY A 408 -10.80 -20.67 -14.15
C GLY A 408 -11.01 -21.65 -13.01
N GLY A 409 -10.31 -21.48 -11.91
CA GLY A 409 -10.44 -22.38 -10.77
C GLY A 409 -9.68 -23.69 -10.98
N VAL A 410 -10.09 -24.72 -10.26
CA VAL A 410 -9.55 -26.07 -10.38
C VAL A 410 -10.52 -26.89 -11.24
N ARG A 411 -10.02 -27.49 -12.28
CA ARG A 411 -10.90 -28.15 -13.25
C ARG A 411 -11.66 -29.33 -12.63
N PRO A 412 -12.98 -29.32 -12.68
CA PRO A 412 -13.74 -30.45 -12.15
C PRO A 412 -13.56 -31.70 -13.02
N GLY A 413 -13.69 -32.85 -12.41
CA GLY A 413 -13.76 -34.10 -13.14
C GLY A 413 -12.44 -34.73 -13.51
N LEU A 414 -11.31 -34.14 -13.07
CA LEU A 414 -10.02 -34.75 -13.32
C LEU A 414 -9.59 -35.61 -12.14
N LYS A 415 -8.99 -36.75 -12.41
CA LYS A 415 -8.53 -37.64 -11.36
C LYS A 415 -7.49 -36.98 -10.48
N GLU A 416 -6.60 -36.22 -11.08
CA GLU A 416 -5.48 -35.56 -10.35
C GLU A 416 -5.95 -34.56 -9.30
N THR A 417 -7.13 -33.97 -9.48
CA THR A 417 -7.63 -32.95 -8.58
C THR A 417 -8.97 -33.27 -7.95
N GLU A 418 -9.44 -34.53 -8.11
CA GLU A 418 -10.79 -34.89 -7.63
C GLU A 418 -10.91 -34.77 -6.11
N GLU A 419 -9.81 -34.94 -5.41
CA GLU A 419 -9.86 -34.86 -3.96
C GLU A 419 -10.24 -33.44 -3.44
N TYR A 420 -10.13 -32.42 -4.28
CA TYR A 420 -10.48 -31.08 -3.85
C TYR A 420 -11.95 -30.73 -4.03
N GLY A 421 -12.68 -31.62 -4.71
CA GLY A 421 -14.14 -31.50 -4.82
C GLY A 421 -14.61 -30.25 -5.52
N SER A 422 -13.87 -29.79 -6.56
CA SER A 422 -14.28 -28.57 -7.26
C SER A 422 -15.58 -28.80 -8.05
N VAL A 423 -16.42 -27.77 -8.07
CA VAL A 423 -17.65 -27.79 -8.85
C VAL A 423 -17.73 -26.47 -9.63
N MET A 424 -18.32 -26.53 -10.81
CA MET A 424 -18.50 -25.33 -11.60
C MET A 424 -19.38 -24.34 -10.88
N SER A 425 -18.91 -23.11 -10.81
CA SER A 425 -19.59 -22.01 -10.12
C SER A 425 -19.51 -20.76 -10.98
N TYR A 426 -20.55 -19.96 -10.95
CA TYR A 426 -20.62 -18.76 -11.78
C TYR A 426 -20.71 -17.52 -10.91
N PRO A 427 -19.81 -16.56 -11.08
CA PRO A 427 -19.82 -15.37 -10.22
C PRO A 427 -21.11 -14.57 -10.33
N GLU A 428 -21.58 -14.10 -9.18
CA GLU A 428 -22.72 -13.17 -9.12
C GLU A 428 -22.23 -11.92 -8.41
N ILE A 429 -21.92 -10.89 -9.16
CA ILE A 429 -21.38 -9.68 -8.54
C ILE A 429 -22.49 -8.82 -7.96
N SER A 430 -22.13 -8.01 -6.97
CA SER A 430 -23.09 -7.14 -6.32
C SER A 430 -23.55 -6.06 -7.31
N LYS A 431 -24.71 -5.46 -7.02
CA LYS A 431 -25.26 -4.43 -7.87
C LYS A 431 -24.34 -3.22 -7.98
N GLY A 432 -23.70 -2.81 -6.87
CA GLY A 432 -22.79 -1.66 -6.92
C GLY A 432 -21.59 -1.89 -7.81
N VAL A 433 -20.99 -3.07 -7.72
CA VAL A 433 -19.87 -3.40 -8.58
C VAL A 433 -20.29 -3.45 -10.03
N ARG A 434 -21.48 -4.03 -10.27
CA ARG A 434 -21.99 -4.14 -11.64
C ARG A 434 -22.19 -2.76 -12.27
N GLU A 435 -22.67 -1.82 -11.49
CA GLU A 435 -22.86 -0.46 -11.99
C GLU A 435 -21.55 0.27 -12.20
N ASN A 436 -20.58 0.07 -11.33
CA ASN A 436 -19.27 0.71 -11.49
C ASN A 436 -18.46 0.10 -12.62
N GLU A 437 -18.67 -1.20 -12.88
CA GLU A 437 -17.89 -1.92 -13.90
C GLU A 437 -18.84 -2.68 -14.83
N PRO A 438 -19.56 -1.98 -15.70
CA PRO A 438 -20.60 -2.66 -16.53
C PRO A 438 -20.04 -3.67 -17.52
N THR A 439 -18.74 -3.64 -17.82
CA THR A 439 -18.15 -4.60 -18.74
C THR A 439 -18.04 -6.00 -18.11
N TRP A 440 -18.30 -6.13 -16.82
CA TRP A 440 -18.15 -7.41 -16.15
C TRP A 440 -19.02 -8.51 -16.80
N LYS A 441 -20.18 -8.17 -17.33
CA LYS A 441 -21.07 -9.18 -17.86
C LYS A 441 -20.49 -9.95 -19.05
N THR A 442 -19.48 -9.40 -19.71
CA THR A 442 -18.80 -10.08 -20.81
C THR A 442 -17.48 -10.71 -20.40
N ASP A 443 -17.09 -10.56 -19.11
CA ASP A 443 -15.85 -11.15 -18.62
C ASP A 443 -15.90 -12.68 -18.75
N PRO A 444 -14.84 -13.32 -19.23
CA PRO A 444 -14.84 -14.78 -19.33
C PRO A 444 -15.18 -15.50 -18.03
N LEU A 445 -14.82 -14.95 -16.88
CA LEU A 445 -15.21 -15.55 -15.60
C LEU A 445 -16.73 -15.55 -15.46
N ALA A 446 -17.38 -14.47 -15.86
CA ALA A 446 -18.84 -14.38 -15.79
C ALA A 446 -19.50 -15.34 -16.75
N VAL A 447 -18.92 -15.46 -17.94
CA VAL A 447 -19.51 -16.26 -19.01
C VAL A 447 -19.23 -17.76 -18.83
N GLN A 448 -17.98 -18.09 -18.51
CA GLN A 448 -17.55 -19.49 -18.50
C GLN A 448 -17.50 -20.11 -17.10
N GLY A 449 -17.55 -19.29 -16.06
CA GLY A 449 -17.49 -19.77 -14.69
C GLY A 449 -16.13 -20.32 -14.30
N LEU A 450 -16.04 -20.83 -13.10
CA LEU A 450 -14.80 -21.41 -12.63
C LEU A 450 -15.06 -22.66 -11.79
N GLY A 451 -14.06 -23.50 -11.68
CA GLY A 451 -14.14 -24.68 -10.83
C GLY A 451 -13.77 -24.31 -9.41
N LEU A 452 -14.78 -24.22 -8.55
CA LEU A 452 -14.57 -23.77 -7.18
C LEU A 452 -14.26 -24.94 -6.26
N VAL A 453 -13.13 -24.93 -5.64
CA VAL A 453 -12.73 -25.94 -4.65
C VAL A 453 -13.70 -25.88 -3.49
N ASN A 454 -14.14 -27.03 -3.01
CA ASN A 454 -15.05 -27.13 -1.88
C ASN A 454 -14.43 -26.36 -0.69
N PRO A 455 -15.16 -25.41 -0.09
CA PRO A 455 -14.58 -24.66 1.03
C PRO A 455 -14.12 -25.52 2.20
N LYS A 456 -14.68 -26.71 2.34
CA LYS A 456 -14.22 -27.61 3.41
C LYS A 456 -12.95 -28.35 3.04
N LYS A 457 -12.53 -28.29 1.79
CA LYS A 457 -11.33 -28.98 1.31
C LYS A 457 -10.26 -28.02 0.85
N VAL A 458 -10.49 -26.70 0.95
CA VAL A 458 -9.54 -25.75 0.37
C VAL A 458 -8.25 -25.68 1.17
N PHE A 459 -8.26 -25.96 2.47
CA PHE A 459 -7.02 -26.03 3.20
C PHE A 459 -6.15 -27.17 2.65
N ARG A 460 -6.73 -28.33 2.37
CA ARG A 460 -5.98 -29.42 1.78
C ARG A 460 -5.35 -29.02 0.44
N PHE A 461 -6.13 -28.32 -0.38
CA PHE A 461 -5.62 -27.85 -1.66
C PHE A 461 -4.42 -26.90 -1.46
N TYR A 462 -4.58 -25.89 -0.60
CA TYR A 462 -3.48 -24.94 -0.35
C TYR A 462 -2.28 -25.66 0.29
N ASP A 463 -2.52 -26.53 1.22
CA ASP A 463 -1.43 -27.23 1.91
C ASP A 463 -0.64 -28.09 0.94
N ASN A 464 -1.33 -28.82 0.06
CA ASN A 464 -0.64 -29.64 -0.94
C ASN A 464 0.19 -28.76 -1.88
N LEU A 465 -0.40 -27.68 -2.37
CA LEU A 465 0.29 -26.77 -3.27
C LEU A 465 1.50 -26.11 -2.59
N HIS A 466 1.28 -25.55 -1.43
CA HIS A 466 2.34 -24.79 -0.74
C HIS A 466 3.43 -25.71 -0.21
N LYS A 467 3.07 -26.93 0.20
CA LYS A 467 4.07 -27.90 0.62
C LYS A 467 4.97 -28.29 -0.56
N TYR A 468 4.37 -28.54 -1.72
CA TYR A 468 5.14 -28.84 -2.92
C TYR A 468 6.10 -27.69 -3.23
N LEU A 469 5.60 -26.47 -3.18
CA LEU A 469 6.41 -25.28 -3.49
C LEU A 469 7.52 -25.09 -2.46
N SER A 470 7.21 -25.23 -1.19
CA SER A 470 8.21 -25.04 -0.12
C SER A 470 9.32 -26.09 -0.22
N LEU A 471 8.97 -27.33 -0.53
CA LEU A 471 9.96 -28.37 -0.69
C LEU A 471 10.87 -28.12 -1.90
N ALA A 472 10.37 -27.38 -2.88
CA ALA A 472 11.18 -26.98 -4.04
C ALA A 472 12.03 -25.76 -3.77
N GLY A 473 11.93 -25.16 -2.58
CA GLY A 473 12.70 -23.98 -2.22
C GLY A 473 12.02 -22.65 -2.42
N ILE A 474 10.74 -22.68 -2.82
CA ILE A 474 9.95 -21.46 -2.96
C ILE A 474 9.69 -20.87 -1.58
N ASP A 475 9.76 -19.55 -1.45
CA ASP A 475 9.68 -18.86 -0.16
C ASP A 475 8.33 -18.24 0.12
N GLY A 476 7.49 -18.11 -0.90
CA GLY A 476 6.19 -17.49 -0.72
C GLY A 476 5.38 -17.47 -1.99
N VAL A 477 4.19 -16.89 -1.89
CA VAL A 477 3.25 -16.86 -3.00
C VAL A 477 2.66 -15.46 -3.19
N LYS A 478 2.39 -15.12 -4.45
CA LYS A 478 1.60 -13.96 -4.80
C LYS A 478 0.22 -14.51 -5.12
N VAL A 479 -0.76 -14.23 -4.26
CA VAL A 479 -2.09 -14.82 -4.36
C VAL A 479 -3.05 -13.79 -4.93
N ASP A 480 -3.47 -14.03 -6.14
CA ASP A 480 -4.23 -13.09 -6.93
C ASP A 480 -5.71 -13.48 -7.01
N VAL A 481 -6.50 -12.63 -7.59
CA VAL A 481 -7.92 -12.86 -7.91
C VAL A 481 -8.79 -13.01 -6.65
N GLN A 482 -8.34 -12.42 -5.56
CA GLN A 482 -8.97 -12.73 -4.26
C GLN A 482 -10.41 -12.25 -4.14
N CYS A 483 -10.75 -11.12 -4.77
CA CYS A 483 -12.12 -10.60 -4.66
C CYS A 483 -13.16 -11.49 -5.37
N ILE A 484 -12.73 -12.47 -6.18
CA ILE A 484 -13.71 -13.31 -6.83
C ILE A 484 -14.54 -14.10 -5.81
N LEU A 485 -13.98 -14.35 -4.63
CA LEU A 485 -14.67 -15.12 -3.61
C LEU A 485 -16.00 -14.51 -3.21
N GLU A 486 -16.06 -13.17 -3.11
CA GLU A 486 -17.33 -12.56 -2.73
C GLU A 486 -18.44 -12.80 -3.72
N THR A 487 -18.11 -13.16 -4.95
CA THR A 487 -19.11 -13.40 -6.00
C THR A 487 -19.59 -14.84 -6.02
N LEU A 488 -19.04 -15.70 -5.18
CA LEU A 488 -19.28 -17.15 -5.23
C LEU A 488 -19.97 -17.68 -3.98
N GLY A 489 -20.54 -16.79 -3.18
CA GLY A 489 -21.13 -17.19 -1.90
C GLY A 489 -22.55 -17.72 -1.98
N ALA A 490 -23.22 -17.61 -3.12
CA ALA A 490 -24.60 -18.05 -3.26
C ALA A 490 -24.67 -19.55 -2.99
N GLY A 491 -25.55 -19.94 -2.06
CA GLY A 491 -25.68 -21.35 -1.68
C GLY A 491 -24.60 -21.85 -0.75
N LEU A 492 -23.64 -21.01 -0.39
CA LEU A 492 -22.52 -21.37 0.48
C LEU A 492 -22.42 -20.49 1.72
N GLY A 493 -23.52 -19.88 2.11
CA GLY A 493 -23.56 -19.05 3.32
C GLY A 493 -23.27 -17.60 3.09
N GLY A 494 -23.02 -17.19 1.84
CA GLY A 494 -22.84 -15.80 1.50
C GLY A 494 -21.41 -15.39 1.29
N ARG A 495 -21.26 -14.13 0.92
CA ARG A 495 -19.98 -13.58 0.49
C ARG A 495 -18.95 -13.53 1.61
N VAL A 496 -19.36 -13.17 2.82
CA VAL A 496 -18.45 -13.10 3.94
C VAL A 496 -18.00 -14.48 4.37
N GLU A 497 -18.93 -15.43 4.38
CA GLU A 497 -18.63 -16.77 4.87
C GLU A 497 -17.63 -17.49 3.96
N ILE A 498 -17.83 -17.45 2.64
CA ILE A 498 -16.90 -18.13 1.73
C ILE A 498 -15.52 -17.47 1.77
N THR A 499 -15.50 -16.14 1.84
CA THR A 499 -14.24 -15.43 1.91
C THR A 499 -13.49 -15.79 3.20
N LYS A 500 -14.20 -15.83 4.31
CA LYS A 500 -13.63 -16.20 5.59
C LYS A 500 -13.02 -17.60 5.53
N GLN A 501 -13.75 -18.57 4.99
CA GLN A 501 -13.26 -19.95 4.94
C GLN A 501 -11.99 -20.07 4.11
N TYR A 502 -11.99 -19.44 2.95
CA TYR A 502 -10.80 -19.48 2.09
C TYR A 502 -9.61 -18.77 2.72
N HIS A 503 -9.84 -17.60 3.33
CA HIS A 503 -8.72 -16.86 3.92
C HIS A 503 -8.17 -17.52 5.17
N GLN A 504 -9.00 -18.16 5.97
CA GLN A 504 -8.52 -18.95 7.10
C GLN A 504 -7.65 -20.10 6.62
N ALA A 505 -8.07 -20.76 5.54
CA ALA A 505 -7.30 -21.87 4.98
C ALA A 505 -5.97 -21.38 4.40
N LEU A 506 -6.01 -20.22 3.71
CA LEU A 506 -4.81 -19.66 3.12
C LEU A 506 -3.80 -19.28 4.19
N ASP A 507 -4.25 -18.55 5.22
CA ASP A 507 -3.37 -18.12 6.29
C ASP A 507 -2.75 -19.33 7.00
N ALA A 508 -3.56 -20.37 7.26
CA ALA A 508 -3.05 -21.56 7.92
C ALA A 508 -2.01 -22.28 7.06
N SER A 509 -2.24 -22.37 5.77
CA SER A 509 -1.31 -23.06 4.89
C SER A 509 0.00 -22.27 4.74
N ILE A 510 -0.08 -20.97 4.62
CA ILE A 510 1.13 -20.14 4.52
C ILE A 510 1.94 -20.24 5.80
N SER A 511 1.29 -20.16 6.94
CA SER A 511 1.96 -20.27 8.23
C SER A 511 2.66 -21.61 8.38
N ARG A 512 2.02 -22.68 7.91
CA ARG A 512 2.57 -24.02 8.01
C ARG A 512 3.74 -24.25 7.06
N ASN A 513 3.67 -23.69 5.85
CA ASN A 513 4.57 -24.10 4.77
C ASN A 513 5.69 -23.10 4.45
N PHE A 514 5.52 -21.81 4.78
CA PHE A 514 6.52 -20.79 4.47
C PHE A 514 6.96 -20.09 5.75
N SER A 515 8.26 -20.06 5.99
CA SER A 515 8.79 -19.60 7.27
C SER A 515 8.85 -18.08 7.43
N ASP A 516 8.75 -17.35 6.32
CA ASP A 516 8.96 -15.91 6.33
C ASP A 516 7.68 -15.10 6.10
N ASN A 517 6.52 -15.73 6.35
CA ASN A 517 5.22 -15.11 6.09
C ASN A 517 5.10 -14.62 4.66
N GLY A 518 5.54 -15.45 3.72
CA GLY A 518 5.68 -15.07 2.32
C GLY A 518 4.39 -15.08 1.57
N CYS A 519 3.66 -13.98 1.58
CA CYS A 519 2.41 -13.87 0.84
C CYS A 519 2.19 -12.41 0.44
N ILE A 520 1.86 -12.20 -0.84
CA ILE A 520 1.43 -10.89 -1.33
C ILE A 520 -0.01 -11.06 -1.78
N ALA A 521 -0.93 -10.26 -1.22
CA ALA A 521 -2.33 -10.29 -1.61
C ALA A 521 -2.55 -9.39 -2.81
N CYS A 522 -3.28 -9.89 -3.82
CA CYS A 522 -3.49 -9.14 -5.03
C CYS A 522 -4.96 -9.28 -5.47
N MET A 523 -5.52 -8.24 -6.06
CA MET A 523 -6.94 -8.16 -6.40
C MET A 523 -7.79 -8.45 -5.17
N SER A 524 -7.46 -7.78 -4.06
CA SER A 524 -7.99 -8.15 -2.75
C SER A 524 -8.58 -6.98 -1.99
N HIS A 525 -9.12 -5.99 -2.68
CA HIS A 525 -9.56 -4.77 -2.01
C HIS A 525 -10.94 -4.82 -1.38
N ASN A 526 -11.60 -5.95 -1.36
CA ASN A 526 -12.92 -6.02 -0.73
C ASN A 526 -12.77 -6.16 0.79
N THR A 527 -13.68 -5.55 1.52
CA THR A 527 -13.61 -5.61 2.98
C THR A 527 -13.95 -6.99 3.53
N ASP A 528 -14.68 -7.82 2.74
CA ASP A 528 -14.87 -9.21 3.13
C ASP A 528 -13.51 -9.87 3.40
N ALA A 529 -12.51 -9.59 2.57
CA ALA A 529 -11.18 -10.16 2.74
C ALA A 529 -10.33 -9.36 3.71
N LEU A 530 -10.37 -8.04 3.60
CA LEU A 530 -9.50 -7.18 4.42
C LEU A 530 -9.77 -7.37 5.91
N TYR A 531 -11.04 -7.49 6.30
CA TYR A 531 -11.39 -7.67 7.70
C TYR A 531 -11.23 -9.11 8.19
N TYR A 532 -10.72 -9.99 7.32
CA TYR A 532 -10.33 -11.34 7.75
C TYR A 532 -8.85 -11.62 7.48
N SER A 533 -8.05 -10.56 7.29
CA SER A 533 -6.63 -10.69 7.05
C SER A 533 -5.89 -10.74 8.37
N LYS A 534 -5.62 -11.93 8.86
CA LYS A 534 -4.94 -12.09 10.14
C LYS A 534 -3.43 -12.09 10.03
N GLN A 535 -2.88 -12.66 8.98
CA GLN A 535 -1.44 -12.82 8.88
C GLN A 535 -0.81 -12.18 7.65
N THR A 536 -1.52 -12.16 6.54
CA THR A 536 -0.96 -11.55 5.32
C THR A 536 -0.58 -10.09 5.62
N ALA A 537 0.66 -9.75 5.35
CA ALA A 537 1.21 -8.45 5.73
C ALA A 537 1.44 -7.50 4.57
N VAL A 538 1.30 -7.96 3.32
CA VAL A 538 1.59 -7.15 2.13
C VAL A 538 0.42 -7.23 1.16
N VAL A 539 -0.04 -6.08 0.68
CA VAL A 539 -1.19 -6.03 -0.22
C VAL A 539 -0.89 -5.08 -1.37
N ARG A 540 -1.17 -5.50 -2.60
CA ARG A 540 -1.08 -4.61 -3.74
C ARG A 540 -2.04 -3.44 -3.54
N ALA A 541 -1.53 -2.22 -3.75
CA ALA A 541 -2.23 -1.02 -3.33
C ALA A 541 -3.20 -0.44 -4.35
N SER A 542 -3.10 -0.84 -5.61
CA SER A 542 -4.00 -0.33 -6.64
C SER A 542 -3.97 -1.23 -7.86
N ASP A 543 -4.87 -0.93 -8.80
CA ASP A 543 -4.83 -1.52 -10.13
C ASP A 543 -3.42 -1.36 -10.70
N ASP A 544 -3.06 -2.22 -11.62
CA ASP A 544 -1.69 -2.25 -12.14
C ASP A 544 -1.27 -0.94 -12.79
N PHE A 545 0.01 -0.69 -12.74
CA PHE A 545 0.60 0.28 -13.63
C PHE A 545 0.69 -0.39 -15.00
N TYR A 546 -0.04 0.14 -15.96
CA TYR A 546 -0.07 -0.41 -17.31
C TYR A 546 0.94 0.39 -18.15
N PRO A 547 2.10 -0.18 -18.46
CA PRO A 547 3.17 0.62 -19.04
C PRO A 547 2.83 1.19 -20.42
N ARG A 548 1.94 0.54 -21.16
CA ARG A 548 1.57 1.00 -22.49
C ARG A 548 0.28 1.78 -22.53
N ASP A 549 -0.38 1.99 -21.39
CA ASP A 549 -1.63 2.73 -21.34
C ASP A 549 -1.38 4.09 -20.69
N ARG A 550 -1.31 5.13 -21.50
CA ARG A 550 -0.96 6.46 -20.99
C ARG A 550 -1.90 6.98 -19.92
N VAL A 551 -3.17 6.55 -19.94
CA VAL A 551 -4.13 6.99 -18.92
C VAL A 551 -3.70 6.53 -17.54
N SER A 552 -3.07 5.36 -17.44
CA SER A 552 -2.75 4.81 -16.14
C SER A 552 -1.55 5.47 -15.47
N HIS A 553 -0.77 6.28 -16.20
CA HIS A 553 0.52 6.73 -15.66
C HIS A 553 0.37 7.64 -14.44
N THR A 554 -0.54 8.61 -14.47
CA THR A 554 -0.76 9.46 -13.30
C THR A 554 -1.75 8.83 -12.33
N ILE A 555 -2.75 8.13 -12.86
CA ILE A 555 -3.77 7.51 -12.02
C ILE A 555 -3.13 6.58 -10.99
N HIS A 556 -2.11 5.82 -11.42
CA HIS A 556 -1.48 4.84 -10.54
C HIS A 556 -0.90 5.51 -9.29
N ILE A 557 -0.17 6.61 -9.47
CA ILE A 557 0.46 7.29 -8.35
C ILE A 557 -0.59 7.81 -7.35
N ALA A 558 -1.66 8.43 -7.88
CA ALA A 558 -2.70 8.94 -6.99
C ALA A 558 -3.41 7.80 -6.26
N SER A 559 -3.72 6.72 -6.97
CA SER A 559 -4.45 5.61 -6.35
C SER A 559 -3.64 4.89 -5.28
N VAL A 560 -2.35 4.62 -5.53
CA VAL A 560 -1.57 3.94 -4.50
C VAL A 560 -1.45 4.80 -3.25
N ALA A 561 -1.33 6.12 -3.41
CA ALA A 561 -1.17 7.00 -2.26
C ALA A 561 -2.45 7.05 -1.42
N TYR A 562 -3.59 7.31 -2.06
CA TYR A 562 -4.83 7.44 -1.29
C TYR A 562 -5.31 6.10 -0.74
N ASN A 563 -5.19 5.02 -1.51
CA ASN A 563 -5.58 3.70 -0.99
C ASN A 563 -4.73 3.30 0.21
N SER A 564 -3.48 3.76 0.28
CA SER A 564 -2.61 3.42 1.40
C SER A 564 -3.09 4.02 2.71
N ILE A 565 -3.93 5.07 2.67
CA ILE A 565 -4.53 5.61 3.89
C ILE A 565 -5.36 4.52 4.59
N PHE A 566 -6.09 3.76 3.82
CA PHE A 566 -6.93 2.67 4.32
C PHE A 566 -6.10 1.39 4.46
N LEU A 567 -5.53 0.91 3.34
CA LEU A 567 -4.86 -0.38 3.33
C LEU A 567 -3.69 -0.43 4.29
N GLY A 568 -3.01 0.69 4.46
CA GLY A 568 -1.83 0.77 5.33
C GLY A 568 -2.12 0.56 6.80
N GLU A 569 -3.39 0.62 7.21
CA GLU A 569 -3.73 0.30 8.59
C GLU A 569 -3.75 -1.20 8.83
N ILE A 570 -3.94 -1.99 7.78
CA ILE A 570 -4.09 -3.44 7.89
C ILE A 570 -2.86 -4.19 7.38
N MET A 571 -2.27 -3.70 6.30
CA MET A 571 -1.12 -4.37 5.65
C MET A 571 -0.18 -3.33 5.08
N GLN A 572 1.05 -3.73 4.77
CA GLN A 572 1.97 -2.84 4.07
C GLN A 572 1.56 -2.79 2.59
N PRO A 573 1.21 -1.63 2.07
CA PRO A 573 0.85 -1.54 0.66
C PRO A 573 2.06 -1.74 -0.24
N ASP A 574 1.85 -2.48 -1.31
CA ASP A 574 2.83 -2.76 -2.35
C ASP A 574 2.43 -1.88 -3.55
N TRP A 575 3.29 -0.95 -3.92
CA TRP A 575 2.97 0.02 -4.97
C TRP A 575 3.27 -0.50 -6.37
N ASP A 576 3.45 -1.83 -6.50
CA ASP A 576 3.48 -2.49 -7.79
C ASP A 576 4.84 -2.40 -8.49
N MET A 577 4.98 -3.21 -9.51
CA MET A 577 6.13 -3.20 -10.40
C MET A 577 6.14 -1.93 -11.26
N PHE A 578 7.28 -1.66 -11.85
CA PHE A 578 7.41 -0.61 -12.86
C PHE A 578 8.51 -1.03 -13.84
N HIS A 579 8.68 -0.24 -14.90
CA HIS A 579 9.74 -0.50 -15.87
C HIS A 579 10.80 0.58 -15.76
N SER A 580 12.06 0.19 -15.61
CA SER A 580 13.11 1.18 -15.39
C SER A 580 13.45 2.00 -16.62
N LEU A 581 13.07 1.53 -17.81
CA LEU A 581 13.29 2.30 -19.04
C LEU A 581 12.04 3.01 -19.55
N HIS A 582 10.96 2.99 -18.77
CA HIS A 582 9.72 3.67 -19.18
C HIS A 582 9.94 5.18 -19.24
N PRO A 583 9.25 5.91 -20.12
CA PRO A 583 9.41 7.37 -20.15
C PRO A 583 9.12 8.06 -18.83
N ALA A 584 8.23 7.51 -17.98
CA ALA A 584 7.94 8.06 -16.67
C ALA A 584 8.61 7.23 -15.56
N ALA A 585 9.74 6.58 -15.86
CA ALA A 585 10.36 5.66 -14.92
C ALA A 585 10.76 6.33 -13.62
N GLU A 586 11.33 7.53 -13.69
CA GLU A 586 11.78 8.20 -12.48
C GLU A 586 10.61 8.58 -11.58
N TYR A 587 9.51 9.02 -12.18
CA TYR A 587 8.26 9.33 -11.49
C TYR A 587 7.79 8.10 -10.70
N HIS A 588 7.75 6.95 -11.37
CA HIS A 588 7.26 5.72 -10.71
C HIS A 588 8.29 5.14 -9.75
N ALA A 589 9.57 5.19 -10.09
CA ALA A 589 10.62 4.66 -9.22
C ALA A 589 10.68 5.42 -7.90
N SER A 590 10.62 6.75 -7.97
CA SER A 590 10.71 7.57 -6.76
C SER A 590 9.54 7.26 -5.82
N ALA A 591 8.36 7.02 -6.39
CA ALA A 591 7.19 6.70 -5.57
C ALA A 591 7.40 5.38 -4.82
N ARG A 592 7.92 4.35 -5.50
CA ARG A 592 8.20 3.08 -4.84
C ARG A 592 9.25 3.25 -3.75
N ALA A 593 10.26 4.09 -4.01
CA ALA A 593 11.33 4.29 -3.03
C ALA A 593 10.82 4.88 -1.72
N ILE A 594 9.75 5.68 -1.77
CA ILE A 594 9.22 6.29 -0.55
C ILE A 594 7.98 5.59 -0.02
N SER A 595 7.55 4.52 -0.68
CA SER A 595 6.29 3.83 -0.33
C SER A 595 6.34 3.06 0.97
N GLY A 596 7.52 2.63 1.39
CA GLY A 596 7.67 1.73 2.53
C GLY A 596 7.46 0.27 2.19
N GLY A 597 7.05 -0.03 0.98
CA GLY A 597 6.75 -1.40 0.55
C GLY A 597 7.84 -2.00 -0.32
N PRO A 598 7.58 -3.15 -0.91
CA PRO A 598 8.55 -3.81 -1.77
C PRO A 598 8.90 -2.95 -2.98
N VAL A 599 10.13 -3.10 -3.46
CA VAL A 599 10.61 -2.37 -4.64
C VAL A 599 11.03 -3.39 -5.70
N TYR A 600 10.38 -3.37 -6.84
CA TYR A 600 10.69 -4.34 -7.88
C TYR A 600 10.28 -3.83 -9.25
N VAL A 601 10.99 -4.31 -10.26
CA VAL A 601 10.69 -3.96 -11.64
C VAL A 601 10.13 -5.17 -12.37
N SER A 602 9.52 -4.93 -13.53
CA SER A 602 9.08 -5.99 -14.42
C SER A 602 9.73 -5.80 -15.81
N ASP A 603 10.97 -5.40 -15.82
CA ASP A 603 11.73 -5.15 -17.05
C ASP A 603 11.95 -6.43 -17.83
N LYS A 604 11.98 -6.33 -19.14
CA LYS A 604 12.46 -7.46 -19.96
C LYS A 604 13.93 -7.69 -19.68
N PRO A 605 14.39 -8.95 -19.79
CA PRO A 605 15.80 -9.22 -19.55
C PRO A 605 16.73 -8.31 -20.36
N GLY A 606 17.69 -7.74 -19.67
CA GLY A 606 18.66 -6.87 -20.32
C GLY A 606 18.20 -5.44 -20.57
N ASN A 607 16.95 -5.14 -20.30
CA ASN A 607 16.39 -3.80 -20.57
C ASN A 607 16.24 -3.02 -19.28
N HIS A 608 17.37 -2.61 -18.71
CA HIS A 608 17.37 -1.95 -17.40
C HIS A 608 18.05 -0.60 -17.45
N ASP A 609 17.54 0.35 -16.67
CA ASP A 609 18.23 1.62 -16.46
C ASP A 609 18.94 1.53 -15.10
N PHE A 610 20.20 1.11 -15.13
CA PHE A 610 20.93 0.92 -13.88
C PHE A 610 21.23 2.23 -13.17
N ASP A 611 21.39 3.33 -13.91
CA ASP A 611 21.60 4.61 -13.26
C ASP A 611 20.38 5.03 -12.43
N LEU A 612 19.19 4.75 -12.94
CA LEU A 612 17.98 5.02 -12.18
C LEU A 612 17.88 4.07 -11.00
N LEU A 613 18.12 2.78 -11.22
CA LEU A 613 17.95 1.79 -10.15
C LEU A 613 18.92 2.02 -9.00
N LYS A 614 20.12 2.55 -9.28
CA LYS A 614 21.08 2.85 -8.21
C LYS A 614 20.59 3.94 -7.27
N LYS A 615 19.54 4.68 -7.65
CA LYS A 615 18.96 5.69 -6.76
C LYS A 615 18.04 5.07 -5.72
N MET A 616 17.75 3.77 -5.81
CA MET A 616 16.85 3.12 -4.88
C MET A 616 17.38 1.76 -4.39
N VAL A 617 18.46 1.24 -4.98
CA VAL A 617 19.01 -0.07 -4.63
C VAL A 617 20.49 0.09 -4.30
N LEU A 618 20.89 -0.41 -3.14
CA LEU A 618 22.30 -0.39 -2.74
C LEU A 618 23.05 -1.53 -3.44
N PRO A 619 24.39 -1.47 -3.48
CA PRO A 619 25.14 -2.49 -4.20
C PRO A 619 24.90 -3.93 -3.73
N ASP A 620 24.50 -4.14 -2.48
CA ASP A 620 24.22 -5.50 -1.99
C ASP A 620 22.79 -5.94 -2.31
N GLY A 621 22.04 -5.15 -3.05
CA GLY A 621 20.66 -5.48 -3.41
C GLY A 621 19.61 -5.06 -2.38
N SER A 622 20.04 -4.50 -1.26
CA SER A 622 19.08 -4.04 -0.26
C SER A 622 18.56 -2.64 -0.62
N VAL A 623 17.50 -2.23 0.01
CA VAL A 623 16.89 -0.91 -0.22
C VAL A 623 16.83 -0.15 1.09
N LEU A 624 16.73 1.18 0.99
CA LEU A 624 16.55 2.04 2.15
C LEU A 624 15.05 2.24 2.34
N ARG A 625 14.42 1.32 3.03
CA ARG A 625 12.96 1.32 3.15
C ARG A 625 12.51 2.37 4.16
N ALA A 626 11.52 3.17 3.78
CA ALA A 626 10.90 4.10 4.72
C ALA A 626 10.04 3.32 5.72
N ARG A 627 9.80 3.91 6.86
CA ARG A 627 9.28 3.19 8.01
C ARG A 627 7.78 2.87 7.96
N LEU A 628 6.99 3.73 7.32
CA LEU A 628 5.54 3.65 7.32
C LEU A 628 5.03 3.43 5.90
N PRO A 629 3.75 3.15 5.72
CA PRO A 629 3.18 3.28 4.38
C PRO A 629 3.21 4.74 3.95
N GLY A 630 3.66 5.02 2.73
CA GLY A 630 3.59 6.36 2.19
C GLY A 630 2.13 6.78 2.02
N ARG A 631 1.79 8.04 2.36
CA ARG A 631 0.41 8.51 2.33
C ARG A 631 0.36 9.97 1.93
N PRO A 632 -0.79 10.44 1.42
CA PRO A 632 -0.92 11.87 1.16
C PRO A 632 -0.75 12.68 2.44
N THR A 633 -0.19 13.87 2.30
CA THR A 633 -0.05 14.77 3.45
C THR A 633 -1.42 15.23 3.94
N ALA A 634 -1.47 15.75 5.16
CA ALA A 634 -2.74 16.16 5.76
C ALA A 634 -3.48 17.17 4.90
N ASP A 635 -2.76 18.11 4.29
CA ASP A 635 -3.40 19.13 3.45
C ASP A 635 -3.79 18.62 2.07
N CYS A 636 -3.39 17.39 1.72
CA CYS A 636 -3.80 16.77 0.46
C CYS A 636 -4.97 15.80 0.62
N LEU A 637 -5.45 15.56 1.85
CA LEU A 637 -6.43 14.50 2.05
C LEU A 637 -7.73 14.75 1.34
N PHE A 638 -8.14 16.00 1.16
CA PHE A 638 -9.44 16.34 0.59
C PHE A 638 -9.34 17.09 -0.74
N ASN A 639 -8.13 17.28 -1.24
CA ASN A 639 -7.95 17.83 -2.59
C ASN A 639 -7.91 16.67 -3.56
N ASP A 640 -8.32 16.94 -4.79
CA ASP A 640 -8.31 15.89 -5.80
C ASP A 640 -7.19 16.17 -6.79
N PRO A 641 -6.00 15.62 -6.59
CA PRO A 641 -4.86 15.98 -7.42
C PRO A 641 -4.92 15.38 -8.82
N ALA A 642 -5.92 14.57 -9.10
CA ALA A 642 -6.12 14.02 -10.43
C ALA A 642 -7.13 14.83 -11.24
N ARG A 643 -8.07 15.51 -10.55
CA ARG A 643 -9.21 16.13 -11.24
C ARG A 643 -9.33 17.63 -11.08
N ASP A 644 -8.74 18.23 -10.05
CA ASP A 644 -9.08 19.61 -9.71
C ASP A 644 -8.32 20.67 -10.53
N GLY A 645 -7.29 20.27 -11.24
CA GLY A 645 -6.54 21.19 -12.09
C GLY A 645 -5.62 22.15 -11.36
N VAL A 646 -5.53 22.07 -10.03
CA VAL A 646 -4.76 23.05 -9.25
C VAL A 646 -3.87 22.44 -8.20
N SER A 647 -4.05 21.18 -7.80
CA SER A 647 -3.32 20.58 -6.68
C SER A 647 -2.21 19.67 -7.13
N LEU A 648 -1.08 19.73 -6.43
CA LEU A 648 -0.05 18.71 -6.50
C LEU A 648 -0.33 17.68 -5.40
N LEU A 649 0.05 16.44 -5.65
CA LEU A 649 -0.05 15.41 -4.63
C LEU A 649 1.25 15.36 -3.86
N LYS A 650 1.18 15.48 -2.54
CA LYS A 650 2.34 15.33 -1.67
C LYS A 650 2.20 14.05 -0.87
N ILE A 651 3.25 13.24 -0.87
CA ILE A 651 3.28 11.94 -0.19
C ILE A 651 4.39 11.99 0.85
N TRP A 652 4.08 11.63 2.10
CA TRP A 652 5.06 11.70 3.18
C TRP A 652 5.35 10.31 3.75
N ASN A 653 6.56 10.15 4.27
CA ASN A 653 6.92 8.96 5.02
C ASN A 653 7.99 9.34 6.03
N MET A 654 8.33 8.39 6.90
CA MET A 654 9.27 8.62 7.99
C MET A 654 10.49 7.73 7.87
N ASN A 655 11.60 8.26 8.34
CA ASN A 655 12.81 7.51 8.62
C ASN A 655 13.16 7.73 10.10
N ALA A 656 14.24 7.14 10.57
CA ALA A 656 14.56 7.24 12.01
C ALA A 656 14.90 8.67 12.45
N TYR A 657 15.61 9.41 11.60
CA TYR A 657 16.10 10.74 11.96
C TYR A 657 15.67 11.83 11.01
N GLY A 658 14.63 11.57 10.26
CA GLY A 658 14.07 12.50 9.30
C GLY A 658 12.86 11.91 8.67
N GLY A 659 12.44 12.53 7.59
CA GLY A 659 11.36 12.02 6.78
C GLY A 659 11.63 12.24 5.33
N VAL A 660 10.66 11.88 4.51
CA VAL A 660 10.77 12.06 3.08
C VAL A 660 9.43 12.56 2.56
N LEU A 661 9.49 13.45 1.59
CA LEU A 661 8.30 14.07 1.01
C LEU A 661 8.43 14.02 -0.49
N GLY A 662 7.56 13.26 -1.16
CA GLY A 662 7.51 13.25 -2.61
C GLY A 662 6.38 14.15 -3.09
N VAL A 663 6.61 14.88 -4.15
CA VAL A 663 5.62 15.80 -4.72
C VAL A 663 5.43 15.43 -6.18
N TYR A 664 4.19 15.20 -6.58
CA TYR A 664 3.87 14.66 -7.89
C TYR A 664 2.75 15.44 -8.54
N ASN A 665 2.88 15.72 -9.84
CA ASN A 665 1.77 16.27 -10.59
C ASN A 665 1.01 15.11 -11.25
N CYS A 666 -0.18 14.81 -10.73
CA CYS A 666 -1.00 13.69 -11.18
C CYS A 666 -2.24 14.15 -11.94
N GLN A 667 -2.27 15.35 -12.43
CA GLN A 667 -3.49 15.90 -13.03
C GLN A 667 -3.81 15.33 -14.41
N GLY A 668 -5.08 15.33 -14.74
CA GLY A 668 -5.54 15.14 -16.11
C GLY A 668 -6.24 13.83 -16.41
N ALA A 669 -6.14 12.83 -15.56
CA ALA A 669 -6.79 11.55 -15.81
C ALA A 669 -7.31 10.95 -14.49
N ALA A 670 -8.48 10.32 -14.56
CA ALA A 670 -9.09 9.71 -13.40
C ALA A 670 -10.23 8.79 -13.83
N TRP A 671 -10.78 8.03 -12.92
CA TRP A 671 -11.98 7.25 -13.19
C TRP A 671 -13.15 8.20 -13.45
N SER A 672 -13.88 7.93 -14.54
CA SER A 672 -15.01 8.74 -14.96
C SER A 672 -16.32 8.11 -14.52
N ALA A 673 -17.09 8.83 -13.71
CA ALA A 673 -18.37 8.32 -13.24
C ALA A 673 -19.39 8.20 -14.38
N THR A 674 -19.26 8.98 -15.43
CA THR A 674 -20.20 8.91 -16.55
C THR A 674 -19.80 7.81 -17.53
N GLU A 675 -18.51 7.61 -17.77
CA GLU A 675 -18.06 6.59 -18.72
C GLU A 675 -17.77 5.24 -18.05
N ARG A 676 -17.70 5.21 -16.75
CA ARG A 676 -17.41 4.02 -15.96
C ARG A 676 -16.08 3.38 -16.37
N LYS A 677 -15.08 4.22 -16.59
CA LYS A 677 -13.72 3.77 -16.89
C LYS A 677 -12.72 4.89 -16.60
N ASN A 678 -11.45 4.53 -16.53
CA ASN A 678 -10.40 5.52 -16.40
C ASN A 678 -10.23 6.26 -17.71
N ALA A 679 -10.14 7.56 -17.65
CA ALA A 679 -10.12 8.39 -18.86
C ALA A 679 -9.39 9.70 -18.61
N PHE A 680 -8.86 10.28 -19.70
CA PHE A 680 -8.35 11.63 -19.63
C PHE A 680 -9.54 12.58 -19.61
N HIS A 681 -9.52 13.55 -18.71
CA HIS A 681 -10.50 14.64 -18.74
C HIS A 681 -9.84 15.96 -19.13
N GLN A 682 -8.51 15.98 -19.17
CA GLN A 682 -7.77 17.16 -19.58
C GLN A 682 -6.39 16.69 -20.06
N THR A 683 -6.04 16.99 -21.31
CA THR A 683 -4.80 16.52 -21.89
C THR A 683 -3.70 17.58 -21.93
N ASP A 684 -4.07 18.86 -21.78
CA ASP A 684 -3.13 19.95 -21.86
C ASP A 684 -3.09 20.71 -20.52
N SER A 685 -2.83 19.99 -19.46
CA SER A 685 -2.77 20.62 -18.15
C SER A 685 -1.55 21.50 -18.02
N ALA A 686 -1.76 22.69 -17.46
CA ALA A 686 -0.67 23.61 -17.21
C ALA A 686 0.20 23.09 -16.05
N ALA A 687 1.42 23.62 -15.96
CA ALA A 687 2.24 23.35 -14.80
C ALA A 687 1.55 23.88 -13.56
N ILE A 688 1.72 23.21 -12.44
CA ILE A 688 1.07 23.57 -11.19
C ILE A 688 2.12 23.96 -10.18
N THR A 689 1.89 25.06 -9.48
CA THR A 689 2.74 25.49 -8.38
C THR A 689 2.09 25.06 -7.07
N GLY A 690 2.88 24.38 -6.25
CA GLY A 690 2.46 23.97 -4.93
C GLY A 690 3.48 24.38 -3.90
N TYR A 691 3.24 24.02 -2.64
CA TYR A 691 4.06 24.47 -1.54
C TYR A 691 4.40 23.30 -0.64
N VAL A 692 5.63 23.30 -0.11
CA VAL A 692 6.07 22.30 0.86
C VAL A 692 6.52 22.99 2.13
N ARG A 693 6.41 22.30 3.24
CA ARG A 693 6.85 22.82 4.55
C ARG A 693 7.21 21.63 5.43
N GLY A 694 7.89 21.90 6.53
CA GLY A 694 8.38 20.81 7.37
C GLY A 694 7.31 19.90 7.89
N ARG A 695 6.18 20.46 8.33
CA ARG A 695 5.09 19.64 8.91
C ARG A 695 4.28 18.85 7.90
N ASP A 696 4.61 18.99 6.59
CA ASP A 696 4.04 18.07 5.61
C ASP A 696 4.45 16.63 5.94
N VAL A 697 5.65 16.45 6.49
CA VAL A 697 6.03 15.16 7.06
C VAL A 697 5.39 15.12 8.43
N HIS A 698 4.26 14.44 8.53
CA HIS A 698 3.32 14.62 9.65
C HIS A 698 3.93 14.33 11.01
N LEU A 699 4.82 13.36 11.08
CA LEU A 699 5.42 12.94 12.34
C LEU A 699 6.87 13.41 12.46
N ILE A 700 7.24 14.51 11.79
CA ILE A 700 8.66 14.93 11.73
C ILE A 700 9.24 15.20 13.12
N SER A 701 8.42 15.62 14.08
CA SER A 701 8.94 15.86 15.42
C SER A 701 9.47 14.59 16.07
N GLU A 702 9.01 13.42 15.64
CA GLU A 702 9.49 12.15 16.17
C GLU A 702 10.92 11.86 15.73
N ALA A 703 11.39 12.51 14.69
CA ALA A 703 12.73 12.30 14.16
C ALA A 703 13.79 13.15 14.88
N VAL A 704 13.39 14.01 15.81
CA VAL A 704 14.32 14.89 16.50
C VAL A 704 15.21 14.05 17.41
N ALA A 705 16.53 14.18 17.28
CA ALA A 705 17.49 13.50 18.14
C ALA A 705 17.79 14.38 19.34
N GLY A 706 17.98 13.75 20.48
CA GLY A 706 18.31 14.46 21.71
C GLY A 706 17.07 14.85 22.49
N ASP A 707 17.31 15.43 23.67
CA ASP A 707 16.23 15.85 24.54
C ASP A 707 16.02 17.38 24.51
N GLY A 708 16.69 18.04 23.60
CA GLY A 708 16.57 19.47 23.48
C GLY A 708 15.30 19.92 22.80
N ASP A 709 14.97 21.16 22.99
CA ASP A 709 13.82 21.76 22.34
C ASP A 709 14.15 22.02 20.87
N TRP A 710 13.26 21.52 20.02
CA TRP A 710 13.34 21.76 18.59
C TRP A 710 12.31 22.83 18.25
N ASN A 711 12.72 23.83 17.49
CA ASN A 711 11.85 24.98 17.21
C ASN A 711 11.03 24.83 15.93
N GLY A 712 11.10 23.67 15.26
CA GLY A 712 10.34 23.45 14.05
C GLY A 712 11.09 23.64 12.75
N ASP A 713 12.34 24.11 12.80
CA ASP A 713 13.12 24.31 11.58
C ASP A 713 13.47 22.98 10.96
N CYS A 714 13.36 22.87 9.62
CA CYS A 714 13.70 21.66 8.91
C CYS A 714 14.63 21.97 7.74
N ALA A 715 15.58 21.07 7.50
CA ALA A 715 16.39 21.13 6.31
C ALA A 715 15.70 20.30 5.23
N PHE A 716 15.60 20.87 4.05
CA PHE A 716 14.99 20.20 2.88
C PHE A 716 16.07 20.02 1.84
N TYR A 717 16.33 18.78 1.46
CA TYR A 717 17.26 18.51 0.36
C TYR A 717 16.46 17.96 -0.82
N ALA A 718 16.47 18.65 -1.94
CA ALA A 718 15.73 18.28 -3.13
C ALA A 718 16.59 17.32 -3.96
N HIS A 719 16.12 16.09 -4.10
CA HIS A 719 16.89 15.06 -4.78
C HIS A 719 17.22 15.44 -6.22
N HIS A 720 16.23 15.93 -6.95
CA HIS A 720 16.40 16.20 -8.37
C HIS A 720 17.28 17.43 -8.61
N SER A 721 17.02 18.52 -7.90
CA SER A 721 17.77 19.76 -8.13
C SER A 721 19.10 19.82 -7.37
N GLY A 722 19.25 19.03 -6.31
CA GLY A 722 20.45 19.06 -5.48
C GLY A 722 20.52 20.24 -4.52
N GLU A 723 19.43 20.99 -4.38
CA GLU A 723 19.43 22.16 -3.51
C GLU A 723 19.11 21.83 -2.07
N LEU A 724 19.79 22.48 -1.14
CA LEU A 724 19.51 22.37 0.28
C LEU A 724 18.97 23.70 0.78
N VAL A 725 17.83 23.68 1.45
CA VAL A 725 17.20 24.88 1.98
C VAL A 725 16.75 24.57 3.40
N VAL A 726 16.96 25.52 4.32
CA VAL A 726 16.41 25.38 5.67
C VAL A 726 15.14 26.21 5.73
N LEU A 727 14.03 25.57 6.11
CA LEU A 727 12.74 26.23 6.24
C LEU A 727 12.41 26.40 7.71
N PRO A 728 12.26 27.63 8.17
CA PRO A 728 11.79 27.87 9.54
C PRO A 728 10.38 27.28 9.74
N HIS A 729 10.00 27.10 10.98
CA HIS A 729 8.69 26.57 11.34
C HIS A 729 7.58 27.35 10.60
N ASN A 730 6.70 26.62 9.96
CA ASN A 730 5.55 27.16 9.22
C ASN A 730 5.89 27.99 7.98
N VAL A 731 7.13 28.04 7.57
CA VAL A 731 7.51 28.71 6.33
C VAL A 731 7.37 27.69 5.20
N THR A 732 6.81 28.12 4.08
CA THR A 732 6.64 27.25 2.91
C THR A 732 7.64 27.59 1.83
N MET A 733 7.93 26.61 0.99
CA MET A 733 8.73 26.80 -0.21
C MET A 733 7.91 26.33 -1.39
N GLN A 734 7.89 27.10 -2.47
CA GLN A 734 7.08 26.69 -3.62
C GLN A 734 7.89 25.91 -4.63
N LEU A 735 7.21 25.06 -5.37
CA LEU A 735 7.78 24.41 -6.54
C LEU A 735 6.71 24.26 -7.60
N THR A 736 7.15 24.17 -8.85
CA THR A 736 6.26 24.10 -9.98
C THR A 736 6.58 22.84 -10.79
N LEU A 737 5.55 22.03 -11.07
CA LEU A 737 5.74 20.77 -11.78
C LEU A 737 4.72 20.65 -12.91
N LYS A 738 5.19 20.14 -14.04
CA LYS A 738 4.30 19.74 -15.13
C LYS A 738 3.77 18.34 -14.84
N VAL A 739 2.74 17.94 -15.57
CA VAL A 739 2.18 16.60 -15.42
C VAL A 739 3.29 15.56 -15.63
N LEU A 740 3.31 14.54 -14.79
CA LEU A 740 4.32 13.48 -14.79
C LEU A 740 5.69 13.92 -14.27
N GLU A 741 5.79 15.14 -13.76
CA GLU A 741 7.01 15.58 -13.08
C GLU A 741 6.87 15.41 -11.58
N HIS A 742 7.99 15.33 -10.91
CA HIS A 742 8.03 15.09 -9.47
C HIS A 742 9.28 15.67 -8.85
N GLU A 743 9.28 15.79 -7.53
CA GLU A 743 10.49 16.04 -6.76
C GLU A 743 10.40 15.22 -5.47
N VAL A 744 11.54 14.82 -4.95
CA VAL A 744 11.60 14.12 -3.67
C VAL A 744 12.51 14.93 -2.75
N PHE A 745 12.01 15.24 -1.55
CA PHE A 745 12.77 15.97 -0.56
C PHE A 745 13.10 15.07 0.62
N ALA A 746 14.37 15.04 1.02
CA ALA A 746 14.73 14.56 2.33
C ALA A 746 14.46 15.71 3.30
N VAL A 747 13.76 15.44 4.39
CA VAL A 747 13.36 16.46 5.35
C VAL A 747 13.91 16.05 6.71
N ALA A 748 14.68 16.90 7.35
CA ALA A 748 15.28 16.56 8.64
C ALA A 748 15.18 17.74 9.61
N PRO A 749 14.84 17.47 10.87
CA PRO A 749 14.81 18.54 11.85
C PRO A 749 16.20 19.14 12.02
N VAL A 750 16.26 20.46 12.12
CA VAL A 750 17.51 21.18 12.36
C VAL A 750 17.65 21.40 13.86
N ILE A 751 18.74 20.92 14.43
CA ILE A 751 18.98 20.98 15.87
C ILE A 751 20.06 21.95 16.17
N VAL A 752 19.93 22.70 17.26
CA VAL A 752 20.96 23.61 17.74
C VAL A 752 21.81 22.86 18.73
N LEU A 753 23.09 22.78 18.45
CA LEU A 753 24.04 22.09 19.31
C LEU A 753 24.65 23.06 20.34
N GLY A 754 25.38 22.51 21.30
CA GLY A 754 26.14 23.34 22.21
C GLY A 754 27.06 24.26 21.42
N GLY A 755 27.16 25.50 21.79
CA GLY A 755 27.92 26.49 21.02
C GLY A 755 27.13 27.21 19.97
N GLY A 756 25.86 26.80 19.75
CA GLY A 756 24.98 27.49 18.83
C GLY A 756 25.03 27.04 17.38
N HIS A 757 25.88 26.06 17.07
CA HIS A 757 25.93 25.55 15.70
C HIS A 757 24.71 24.68 15.43
N LYS A 758 24.29 24.66 14.19
CA LYS A 758 23.09 23.90 13.79
C LYS A 758 23.47 22.76 12.88
N PHE A 759 22.72 21.70 12.99
CA PHE A 759 22.99 20.48 12.21
C PHE A 759 21.69 19.74 11.88
N ALA A 760 21.64 19.14 10.69
CA ALA A 760 20.58 18.20 10.32
C ALA A 760 21.14 17.13 9.39
N PRO A 761 20.87 15.84 9.63
CA PRO A 761 21.38 14.80 8.75
C PRO A 761 20.50 14.69 7.51
N ILE A 762 21.09 14.56 6.33
CA ILE A 762 20.31 14.29 5.11
C ILE A 762 20.38 12.80 4.79
N GLY A 763 21.59 12.25 4.75
CA GLY A 763 21.79 10.84 4.47
C GLY A 763 22.59 10.63 3.21
N LEU A 764 22.21 9.65 2.40
CA LEU A 764 22.88 9.40 1.12
C LEU A 764 22.10 10.15 0.05
N VAL A 765 22.64 11.28 -0.37
CA VAL A 765 21.90 12.22 -1.22
C VAL A 765 21.68 11.70 -2.64
N ASN A 766 22.43 10.68 -3.06
CA ASN A 766 22.19 10.05 -4.34
C ASN A 766 20.97 9.11 -4.33
N MET A 767 20.44 8.80 -3.16
CA MET A 767 19.30 7.89 -3.06
C MET A 767 18.00 8.67 -2.95
N PHE A 768 16.91 8.16 -3.53
CA PHE A 768 15.61 8.83 -3.38
C PHE A 768 15.21 8.95 -1.92
N ASN A 769 15.38 7.89 -1.14
CA ASN A 769 15.07 7.95 0.29
C ASN A 769 16.38 8.17 1.05
N ALA A 770 16.98 9.32 0.84
CA ALA A 770 18.31 9.62 1.38
C ALA A 770 18.38 9.38 2.88
N GLY A 771 17.38 9.83 3.62
CA GLY A 771 17.39 9.75 5.09
C GLY A 771 17.22 8.33 5.60
N GLY A 772 16.80 7.40 4.75
CA GLY A 772 16.71 6.00 5.15
C GLY A 772 18.06 5.39 5.48
N ALA A 773 19.14 6.04 5.03
CA ALA A 773 20.49 5.56 5.33
C ALA A 773 20.93 5.89 6.75
N VAL A 774 20.32 6.86 7.42
CA VAL A 774 20.74 7.30 8.74
C VAL A 774 20.14 6.38 9.79
N LYS A 775 20.97 5.51 10.36
CA LYS A 775 20.49 4.51 11.31
C LYS A 775 20.84 4.87 12.75
N GLY A 776 21.72 5.83 12.94
CA GLY A 776 22.06 6.29 14.26
C GLY A 776 22.55 7.72 14.21
N LEU A 777 22.29 8.50 15.26
CA LEU A 777 22.66 9.90 15.34
C LEU A 777 22.75 10.29 16.79
N VAL A 778 23.93 10.78 17.22
CA VAL A 778 24.11 11.27 18.56
C VAL A 778 25.00 12.53 18.52
N TYR A 779 24.83 13.38 19.49
CA TYR A 779 25.58 14.60 19.61
C TYR A 779 26.34 14.65 20.95
N GLU A 780 27.59 15.09 20.93
CA GLU A 780 28.35 15.21 22.17
C GLU A 780 29.49 16.17 21.97
N ASP A 781 29.50 17.27 22.75
CA ASP A 781 30.63 18.21 22.80
C ASP A 781 31.13 18.70 21.46
N GLY A 782 30.22 19.15 20.62
CA GLY A 782 30.60 19.72 19.33
C GLY A 782 30.85 18.66 18.26
N VAL A 783 30.59 17.40 18.55
CA VAL A 783 30.83 16.31 17.63
C VAL A 783 29.49 15.62 17.36
N VAL A 784 29.26 15.34 16.08
CA VAL A 784 28.10 14.60 15.65
C VAL A 784 28.56 13.23 15.19
N ARG A 785 27.94 12.17 15.73
CA ARG A 785 28.25 10.81 15.32
C ARG A 785 27.04 10.16 14.66
N LEU A 786 27.28 9.53 13.52
CA LEU A 786 26.20 8.92 12.77
C LEU A 786 26.57 7.49 12.41
N GLU A 787 25.52 6.68 12.24
CA GLU A 787 25.65 5.36 11.62
C GLU A 787 24.91 5.42 10.31
N ILE A 788 25.59 5.05 9.21
CA ILE A 788 25.04 5.18 7.85
C ILE A 788 25.02 3.80 7.21
N LYS A 789 23.85 3.39 6.73
CA LYS A 789 23.69 2.15 5.99
C LYS A 789 24.00 2.46 4.53
N GLY A 790 24.83 1.64 3.90
CA GLY A 790 25.04 1.73 2.47
C GLY A 790 26.29 2.50 2.08
N CYS A 791 26.29 2.94 0.86
CA CYS A 791 27.40 3.74 0.31
C CYS A 791 26.86 4.69 -0.74
N GLY A 792 27.64 5.72 -1.04
CA GLY A 792 27.27 6.76 -1.98
C GLY A 792 27.76 8.10 -1.48
N LYS A 793 27.00 9.16 -1.75
CA LYS A 793 27.39 10.50 -1.34
C LYS A 793 26.64 10.88 -0.08
N PHE A 794 27.38 11.00 1.01
CA PHE A 794 26.78 11.43 2.29
C PHE A 794 26.56 12.93 2.27
N GLY A 795 25.44 13.39 2.82
CA GLY A 795 25.16 14.81 2.97
C GLY A 795 24.51 15.15 4.28
N ALA A 796 24.75 16.37 4.73
CA ALA A 796 24.17 16.91 5.95
C ALA A 796 24.13 18.43 5.88
N TYR A 797 23.28 19.03 6.67
CA TYR A 797 23.27 20.48 6.86
C TYR A 797 24.11 20.82 8.07
N CYS A 798 25.05 21.73 7.89
CA CYS A 798 25.85 22.32 8.99
C CYS A 798 25.82 23.82 8.85
N SER A 799 25.54 24.54 9.94
CA SER A 799 25.51 25.99 9.88
C SER A 799 26.90 26.62 9.74
N VAL A 800 27.96 25.85 10.07
CA VAL A 800 29.33 26.29 9.90
C VAL A 800 30.10 25.17 9.20
N ARG A 801 31.21 25.53 8.56
CA ARG A 801 32.09 24.56 7.93
C ARG A 801 32.68 23.65 9.01
N PRO A 802 32.53 22.33 8.89
CA PRO A 802 33.13 21.44 9.89
C PRO A 802 34.66 21.59 9.94
N THR A 803 35.24 21.33 11.09
CA THR A 803 36.69 21.36 11.20
C THR A 803 37.30 20.10 10.59
N ARG A 804 36.62 18.95 10.75
CA ARG A 804 37.01 17.75 10.03
C ARG A 804 35.86 16.71 10.07
N CYS A 805 35.96 15.76 9.13
CA CYS A 805 35.02 14.64 9.09
C CYS A 805 35.80 13.34 9.09
N LEU A 806 35.26 12.34 9.77
CA LEU A 806 35.89 11.00 9.79
C LEU A 806 34.90 9.95 9.33
N LEU A 807 35.44 8.98 8.60
CA LEU A 807 34.68 7.78 8.19
C LEU A 807 35.48 6.60 8.73
N GLU A 808 34.84 5.79 9.59
CA GLU A 808 35.51 4.67 10.24
C GLU A 808 36.82 5.11 10.93
N ASP A 809 36.74 6.21 11.62
CA ASP A 809 37.85 6.80 12.39
C ASP A 809 39.01 7.31 11.55
N ARG A 810 38.80 7.44 10.23
CA ARG A 810 39.84 8.00 9.34
C ARG A 810 39.34 9.34 8.80
N VAL A 811 40.20 10.33 8.78
CA VAL A 811 39.87 11.66 8.26
C VAL A 811 39.58 11.54 6.76
N VAL A 812 38.48 12.15 6.33
CA VAL A 812 38.11 12.20 4.92
C VAL A 812 38.01 13.63 4.44
N ASP A 813 38.30 13.79 3.14
CA ASP A 813 38.08 15.08 2.49
C ASP A 813 36.60 15.29 2.31
N PHE A 814 36.16 16.55 2.43
CA PHE A 814 34.74 16.85 2.29
C PHE A 814 34.57 18.17 1.52
N GLU A 815 33.38 18.37 0.97
CA GLU A 815 32.98 19.63 0.36
C GLU A 815 32.01 20.32 1.27
N TYR A 816 32.05 21.63 1.28
CA TYR A 816 31.09 22.40 2.06
C TYR A 816 30.70 23.66 1.27
N GLU A 817 29.40 23.87 1.10
CA GLU A 817 28.87 25.00 0.40
C GLU A 817 28.41 26.00 1.47
N SER A 818 29.11 27.11 1.61
CA SER A 818 28.78 28.04 2.66
C SER A 818 27.43 28.72 2.48
N ASP A 819 26.97 28.86 1.24
CA ASP A 819 25.68 29.53 0.99
C ASP A 819 24.51 28.68 1.49
N SER A 820 24.56 27.37 1.29
CA SER A 820 23.44 26.49 1.68
C SER A 820 23.68 25.78 2.98
N GLY A 821 24.93 25.63 3.40
CA GLY A 821 25.28 24.80 4.54
C GLY A 821 25.42 23.34 4.24
N LEU A 822 25.49 22.96 2.96
CA LEU A 822 25.58 21.56 2.59
C LEU A 822 26.99 21.02 2.76
N LEU A 823 27.13 20.07 3.67
CA LEU A 823 28.34 19.28 3.82
C LEU A 823 28.14 17.99 3.03
N SER A 824 29.15 17.58 2.27
CA SER A 824 29.08 16.28 1.60
C SER A 824 30.46 15.64 1.44
N PHE A 825 30.49 14.33 1.42
CA PHE A 825 31.67 13.57 1.10
C PHE A 825 31.28 12.15 0.61
N ALA A 826 32.20 11.49 -0.03
CA ALA A 826 31.91 10.17 -0.59
C ALA A 826 32.13 9.07 0.44
N ILE A 827 31.22 8.12 0.44
CA ILE A 827 31.42 6.82 1.11
C ILE A 827 31.46 5.80 -0.01
N ASP A 828 32.67 5.35 -0.35
CA ASP A 828 32.90 4.61 -1.59
C ASP A 828 32.71 3.11 -1.49
N TYR A 829 32.37 2.58 -0.33
CA TYR A 829 32.27 1.13 -0.16
C TYR A 829 31.14 0.83 0.84
N MET A 830 30.59 -0.36 0.71
CA MET A 830 29.55 -0.82 1.63
C MET A 830 30.16 -1.13 2.99
N PRO A 831 29.39 -1.05 4.08
CA PRO A 831 29.87 -1.44 5.40
C PRO A 831 30.34 -2.90 5.41
N GLU A 832 31.27 -3.21 6.28
CA GLU A 832 31.77 -4.58 6.41
C GLU A 832 30.62 -5.52 6.81
N GLU A 833 30.70 -6.71 6.28
CA GLU A 833 29.71 -7.73 6.56
C GLU A 833 29.64 -7.97 8.05
N GLY A 834 28.43 -8.02 8.58
CA GLY A 834 28.24 -8.21 10.00
C GLY A 834 28.11 -6.93 10.82
N HIS A 835 28.55 -5.79 10.26
CA HIS A 835 28.42 -4.51 10.98
C HIS A 835 27.22 -3.72 10.54
N GLY A 836 26.85 -3.83 9.29
CA GLY A 836 25.62 -3.21 8.74
C GLY A 836 25.68 -1.72 8.53
N VAL A 837 26.57 -1.00 9.19
CA VAL A 837 26.63 0.47 9.10
C VAL A 837 28.06 0.95 9.09
N HIS A 838 28.29 2.11 8.47
CA HIS A 838 29.50 2.88 8.61
C HIS A 838 29.36 3.85 9.79
N HIS A 839 30.47 4.16 10.41
CA HIS A 839 30.51 5.17 11.46
C HIS A 839 31.10 6.47 10.92
N VAL A 840 30.33 7.53 11.03
CA VAL A 840 30.70 8.86 10.53
C VAL A 840 30.79 9.82 11.71
N GLN A 841 31.81 10.64 11.73
CA GLN A 841 31.97 11.66 12.78
C GLN A 841 32.19 13.01 12.11
N ILE A 842 31.49 14.02 12.58
CA ILE A 842 31.60 15.38 12.06
C ILE A 842 31.90 16.28 13.24
N GLU A 843 33.02 17.02 13.14
CA GLU A 843 33.44 17.92 14.21
C GLU A 843 33.18 19.38 13.78
N LEU A 844 32.32 20.03 14.53
CA LEU A 844 31.92 21.42 14.22
C LEU A 844 32.73 22.46 15.02
#